data_1dd38bca0f9d14edf409b9cfd8a1915c
#
_entry.id   1dd38bca0f9d14edf409b9cfd8a1915c
#
_cell.length_a   1.000
_cell.length_b   1.000
_cell.length_c   1.000
_cell.angle_alpha   90.00
_cell.angle_beta   90.00
_cell.angle_gamma   90.00
#
_symmetry.space_group_name_H-M   'P 1'
#
loop_
_entity.id
_entity.type
_entity.pdbx_description
1 polymer ?
#
loop_
_entity_poly.entity_id
_entity_poly.type
_entity_poly.pdbx_seq_one_letter_code
_entity_poly.pdbx_strand_id
1 'polypeptide(L)'
;MLAIAVVLSCMGLPNRTRGFGSVAQANSQKPLVEQNSPGDETALQAGSTPSKVSLDLQELMDNKPDISGARARSRESGEDASPRMVDVIIQTASKPDKKFLRALSHRGGYLLSDYNNVEAVAAHVPVDQIGEIASQSHVEYISLDRPTQATGHLETTTGANIARNYGNASTGSIDGSGVGIAILDSGVYANHESFSDERVICQRDFTGEGRTDDPYGHGTVVASMAAGGSNGGNYTGIAPGAKIISLRVLNGEGVGRTSDAIAGIDWCISNKAYYNIRVLNLSLGAIAVDSYVNDPLCRAVRRAANAGIVVCVAAGNAGKDSDGNKIYGGIHSPGIEPSAITVGAANTFATDGRSDDVIATYSSRGPTRGFYTTANGVRHYDNLLKPDLVAPGNKILGAMSPNNYLVTTYPALNANNSSNARRKMMYLSGSSVASPVVAGAAALLIERNPNVTPNMVKAFLEYTAQPLRGFNNLEQGAGLLNVEGAVRLTSAVRSNVANLTLGAPLLTGAAPSQLTSIAGQSFVWGGGIIQKWNFVHGNELVTKYQGVYGWGVMLSDGVTLSSGVLLADRTLLTAGALPSSGALLSNGTTLSDGALFMEGVILSDGAMLADGVVLSDGVILSDCVLPPTTGQGALATGDTGGCMTP
;
A
#
# COMPACT_ATOMS: atom_id res chain seq x y z
N MET A 1 -0.92 -40.55 6.56
CA MET A 1 -2.27 -40.13 6.94
C MET A 1 -2.23 -39.66 8.38
N LEU A 2 -2.11 -38.38 8.61
CA LEU A 2 -2.42 -37.74 9.88
C LEU A 2 -2.83 -36.30 9.53
N ALA A 3 -4.12 -36.06 9.56
CA ALA A 3 -4.70 -34.73 9.47
C ALA A 3 -4.51 -34.07 10.84
N ILE A 4 -3.77 -32.96 10.90
CA ILE A 4 -3.71 -32.13 12.11
C ILE A 4 -4.76 -31.03 11.94
N ALA A 5 -5.93 -31.31 12.52
CA ALA A 5 -6.90 -30.27 12.84
C ALA A 5 -6.40 -29.56 14.10
N VAL A 6 -6.08 -28.27 14.00
CA VAL A 6 -5.83 -27.44 15.18
C VAL A 6 -7.18 -27.10 15.79
N VAL A 7 -7.59 -27.86 16.79
CA VAL A 7 -8.71 -27.54 17.67
C VAL A 7 -8.16 -26.69 18.81
N LEU A 8 -8.69 -25.50 18.95
CA LEU A 8 -8.53 -24.68 20.16
C LEU A 8 -9.12 -25.45 21.35
N SER A 9 -8.27 -25.79 22.31
CA SER A 9 -8.66 -26.23 23.63
C SER A 9 -8.52 -25.07 24.59
N CYS A 10 -9.61 -24.48 25.02
CA CYS A 10 -9.65 -23.67 26.23
C CYS A 10 -10.30 -24.49 27.35
N MET A 11 -9.56 -24.60 28.35
CA MET A 11 -9.63 -25.12 29.71
C MET A 11 -11.03 -25.39 30.32
N GLY A 12 -11.01 -26.55 30.99
CA GLY A 12 -12.08 -27.07 31.79
C GLY A 12 -12.25 -26.46 33.17
N LEU A 13 -13.29 -26.68 33.80
CA LEU A 13 -13.82 -27.60 34.80
C LEU A 13 -14.86 -26.90 35.67
N PRO A 14 -15.73 -27.56 36.44
CA PRO A 14 -16.08 -28.97 36.50
C PRO A 14 -17.60 -29.29 36.45
N ASN A 15 -17.91 -30.56 36.26
CA ASN A 15 -19.21 -31.23 36.37
C ASN A 15 -20.06 -30.88 37.59
N ARG A 16 -21.35 -30.71 37.36
CA ARG A 16 -22.41 -31.29 38.20
C ARG A 16 -23.66 -31.63 37.40
N THR A 17 -24.00 -32.88 37.46
CA THR A 17 -25.20 -33.54 36.97
C THR A 17 -26.47 -33.06 37.68
N ARG A 18 -27.58 -32.94 36.94
CA ARG A 18 -28.92 -33.48 37.18
C ARG A 18 -29.99 -32.66 36.45
N GLY A 19 -30.79 -33.37 35.70
CA GLY A 19 -32.23 -33.41 35.87
C GLY A 19 -33.05 -33.11 34.62
N PHE A 20 -33.69 -34.12 34.12
CA PHE A 20 -34.72 -34.11 33.07
C PHE A 20 -35.88 -33.13 33.33
N GLY A 21 -36.43 -32.56 32.24
CA GLY A 21 -37.71 -31.86 32.27
C GLY A 21 -38.14 -31.34 30.90
N SER A 22 -39.19 -31.92 30.40
CA SER A 22 -39.77 -31.83 29.05
C SER A 22 -40.43 -30.50 28.68
N VAL A 23 -40.43 -30.22 27.37
CA VAL A 23 -41.49 -29.68 26.48
C VAL A 23 -42.38 -28.53 26.99
N ALA A 24 -42.38 -27.42 26.26
CA ALA A 24 -43.61 -26.79 25.75
C ALA A 24 -43.34 -25.68 24.72
N GLN A 25 -44.28 -25.59 23.80
CA GLN A 25 -44.42 -24.81 22.59
C GLN A 25 -44.41 -23.28 22.73
N ALA A 26 -44.00 -22.68 21.63
CA ALA A 26 -44.44 -21.44 20.99
C ALA A 26 -45.24 -20.40 21.76
N ASN A 27 -44.78 -19.16 21.71
CA ASN A 27 -45.62 -18.05 21.23
C ASN A 27 -44.79 -16.82 20.84
N SER A 28 -45.19 -16.26 19.74
CA SER A 28 -44.77 -14.99 19.15
C SER A 28 -45.12 -13.81 20.06
N GLN A 29 -44.16 -12.97 20.41
CA GLN A 29 -44.44 -11.59 20.82
C GLN A 29 -43.33 -10.63 20.37
N LYS A 30 -43.79 -9.49 19.82
CA LYS A 30 -42.99 -8.32 19.40
C LYS A 30 -42.22 -7.74 20.60
N PRO A 31 -41.04 -7.15 20.38
CA PRO A 31 -40.37 -6.42 21.45
C PRO A 31 -41.06 -5.08 21.71
N LEU A 32 -41.34 -4.86 22.98
CA LEU A 32 -41.73 -3.58 23.56
C LEU A 32 -40.55 -2.64 23.61
N VAL A 33 -40.80 -1.41 23.17
CA VAL A 33 -39.92 -0.25 23.36
C VAL A 33 -39.95 0.11 24.85
N GLU A 34 -38.88 -0.07 25.57
CA GLU A 34 -38.65 0.56 26.86
C GLU A 34 -38.17 1.98 26.71
N GLN A 35 -39.00 2.91 27.17
CA GLN A 35 -38.62 4.30 27.42
C GLN A 35 -37.75 4.36 28.68
N ASN A 36 -36.54 4.81 28.59
CA ASN A 36 -35.76 5.28 29.73
C ASN A 36 -35.67 6.81 29.66
N SER A 37 -36.06 7.42 30.77
CA SER A 37 -36.10 8.85 31.03
C SER A 37 -34.70 9.47 31.14
N PRO A 38 -34.59 10.80 30.92
CA PRO A 38 -33.30 11.48 30.68
C PRO A 38 -32.62 11.88 31.98
N GLY A 39 -31.32 11.66 32.03
CA GLY A 39 -30.42 12.22 33.04
C GLY A 39 -29.15 12.72 32.38
N ASP A 40 -29.00 14.05 32.46
CA ASP A 40 -27.78 14.82 32.22
C ASP A 40 -27.06 14.71 30.85
N GLU A 41 -27.66 15.30 29.85
CA GLU A 41 -26.92 15.86 28.70
C GLU A 41 -26.55 17.32 29.00
N THR A 42 -25.32 17.59 29.40
CA THR A 42 -24.74 18.93 29.33
C THR A 42 -24.34 19.25 27.90
N ALA A 43 -25.16 20.07 27.27
CA ALA A 43 -24.84 21.05 26.23
C ALA A 43 -23.95 20.63 25.06
N LEU A 44 -24.49 19.87 24.12
CA LEU A 44 -24.15 20.03 22.71
C LEU A 44 -24.96 21.20 22.17
N GLN A 45 -24.25 22.26 21.76
CA GLN A 45 -24.84 23.44 21.16
C GLN A 45 -25.69 23.06 19.95
N ALA A 46 -26.97 23.36 20.05
CA ALA A 46 -27.92 23.28 18.95
C ALA A 46 -27.54 24.28 17.84
N GLY A 47 -27.51 23.81 16.58
CA GLY A 47 -27.79 24.63 15.43
C GLY A 47 -26.60 25.17 14.64
N SER A 48 -25.70 24.35 14.11
CA SER A 48 -25.04 24.69 12.86
C SER A 48 -25.81 24.03 11.71
N THR A 49 -26.48 24.82 10.92
CA THR A 49 -27.01 24.41 9.60
C THR A 49 -25.85 23.75 8.84
N PRO A 50 -26.02 22.58 8.20
CA PRO A 50 -24.95 21.97 7.43
C PRO A 50 -24.36 23.00 6.45
N SER A 51 -23.04 23.11 6.38
CA SER A 51 -22.40 24.03 5.45
C SER A 51 -22.83 23.71 4.03
N LYS A 52 -23.26 24.70 3.30
CA LYS A 52 -23.60 24.58 1.87
C LYS A 52 -22.38 24.57 0.94
N VAL A 53 -21.17 24.46 1.50
CA VAL A 53 -19.91 24.53 0.76
C VAL A 53 -19.08 23.31 1.12
N SER A 54 -18.46 22.65 0.12
CA SER A 54 -17.59 21.48 0.34
C SER A 54 -16.35 21.84 1.16
N LEU A 55 -15.84 20.87 1.92
CA LEU A 55 -14.73 21.07 2.86
C LEU A 55 -13.47 21.62 2.18
N ASP A 56 -13.09 21.07 1.04
CA ASP A 56 -11.95 21.51 0.24
C ASP A 56 -12.09 22.94 -0.28
N LEU A 57 -13.32 23.35 -0.61
CA LEU A 57 -13.62 24.71 -1.01
C LEU A 57 -13.62 25.67 0.20
N GLN A 58 -14.05 25.21 1.39
CA GLN A 58 -13.92 25.95 2.64
C GLN A 58 -12.47 26.20 3.00
N GLU A 59 -11.61 25.18 2.90
CA GLU A 59 -10.16 25.32 3.13
C GLU A 59 -9.54 26.35 2.17
N LEU A 60 -10.01 26.41 0.92
CA LEU A 60 -9.58 27.43 -0.04
C LEU A 60 -10.06 28.85 0.33
N MET A 61 -11.23 28.97 0.97
CA MET A 61 -11.77 30.23 1.45
C MET A 61 -11.04 30.72 2.71
N ASP A 62 -10.67 29.81 3.60
CA ASP A 62 -10.01 30.09 4.88
C ASP A 62 -8.52 30.39 4.71
N ASN A 63 -7.85 29.77 3.75
CA ASN A 63 -6.47 30.02 3.39
C ASN A 63 -6.31 31.36 2.64
N LYS A 64 -6.58 32.47 3.35
CA LYS A 64 -6.21 33.80 2.85
C LYS A 64 -4.70 33.92 2.91
N PRO A 65 -4.01 34.23 1.80
CA PRO A 65 -2.59 34.58 1.87
C PRO A 65 -2.47 35.80 2.80
N ASP A 66 -1.50 35.75 3.69
CA ASP A 66 -1.19 36.89 4.59
C ASP A 66 -0.78 38.11 3.74
N ILE A 67 -1.76 38.98 3.48
CA ILE A 67 -1.61 40.18 2.61
C ILE A 67 -0.95 41.32 3.38
N SER A 68 -0.58 41.15 4.66
CA SER A 68 0.05 42.24 5.44
C SER A 68 1.42 42.66 4.88
N GLY A 69 2.17 41.71 4.28
CA GLY A 69 3.46 41.99 3.61
C GLY A 69 3.35 42.31 2.10
N ALA A 70 2.31 41.83 1.42
CA ALA A 70 2.15 42.02 -0.02
C ALA A 70 1.56 43.40 -0.37
N ARG A 71 0.64 43.94 0.46
CA ARG A 71 0.08 45.29 0.26
C ARG A 71 1.11 46.42 0.40
N ALA A 72 2.20 46.22 1.10
CA ALA A 72 3.29 47.19 1.18
C ALA A 72 4.16 47.19 -0.10
N ARG A 73 4.28 46.04 -0.81
CA ARG A 73 5.07 45.94 -2.03
C ARG A 73 4.28 46.24 -3.31
N SER A 74 2.97 45.95 -3.35
CA SER A 74 2.11 46.24 -4.51
C SER A 74 1.77 47.71 -4.68
N ARG A 75 1.96 48.54 -3.66
CA ARG A 75 1.84 50.02 -3.80
C ARG A 75 3.01 50.66 -4.56
N GLU A 76 4.12 49.93 -4.69
CA GLU A 76 5.31 50.40 -5.47
C GLU A 76 5.31 49.89 -6.92
N SER A 77 4.57 48.77 -7.24
CA SER A 77 4.60 48.14 -8.58
C SER A 77 3.34 48.39 -9.43
N GLY A 78 2.26 48.98 -8.90
CA GLY A 78 1.06 49.29 -9.69
C GLY A 78 0.28 48.08 -10.23
N GLU A 79 0.56 46.87 -9.75
CA GLU A 79 -0.16 45.65 -10.13
C GLU A 79 -1.43 45.51 -9.30
N ASP A 80 -2.58 45.62 -9.96
CA ASP A 80 -3.90 45.29 -9.41
C ASP A 80 -3.93 43.80 -9.08
N ALA A 81 -4.09 43.46 -7.81
CA ALA A 81 -4.23 42.06 -7.38
C ALA A 81 -5.59 41.55 -7.89
N SER A 82 -5.59 40.84 -9.01
CA SER A 82 -6.77 40.16 -9.54
C SER A 82 -7.35 39.20 -8.50
N PRO A 83 -8.69 39.13 -8.34
CA PRO A 83 -9.33 38.24 -7.39
C PRO A 83 -8.95 36.78 -7.72
N ARG A 84 -8.69 35.97 -6.69
CA ARG A 84 -8.44 34.55 -6.86
C ARG A 84 -9.70 33.84 -7.33
N MET A 85 -9.68 33.27 -8.53
CA MET A 85 -10.82 32.64 -9.19
C MET A 85 -10.76 31.13 -9.00
N VAL A 86 -11.93 30.45 -8.99
CA VAL A 86 -12.06 29.01 -8.86
C VAL A 86 -13.25 28.47 -9.66
N ASP A 87 -13.10 27.26 -10.22
CA ASP A 87 -14.18 26.57 -10.90
C ASP A 87 -15.02 25.79 -9.90
N VAL A 88 -16.33 25.99 -9.91
CA VAL A 88 -17.28 25.38 -8.97
C VAL A 88 -18.52 24.82 -9.69
N ILE A 89 -19.12 23.80 -9.07
CA ILE A 89 -20.48 23.35 -9.39
C ILE A 89 -21.42 23.89 -8.32
N ILE A 90 -22.40 24.66 -8.74
CA ILE A 90 -23.43 25.25 -7.88
C ILE A 90 -24.72 24.47 -8.09
N GLN A 91 -25.14 23.71 -7.08
CA GLN A 91 -26.38 22.94 -7.05
C GLN A 91 -27.50 23.83 -6.49
N THR A 92 -28.66 23.77 -7.10
CA THR A 92 -29.81 24.64 -6.78
C THR A 92 -31.10 23.85 -6.61
N ALA A 93 -32.03 24.32 -5.80
CA ALA A 93 -33.32 23.65 -5.54
C ALA A 93 -34.25 23.53 -6.76
N SER A 94 -33.94 24.23 -7.82
CA SER A 94 -34.64 24.19 -9.11
C SER A 94 -33.72 24.73 -10.19
N LYS A 95 -34.05 24.49 -11.47
CA LYS A 95 -33.20 24.93 -12.59
C LYS A 95 -32.84 26.43 -12.44
N PRO A 96 -31.54 26.78 -12.50
CA PRO A 96 -31.08 28.15 -12.36
C PRO A 96 -31.72 29.08 -13.39
N ASP A 97 -32.32 30.16 -12.91
CA ASP A 97 -33.01 31.13 -13.75
C ASP A 97 -32.05 32.23 -14.24
N LYS A 98 -32.53 33.04 -15.23
CA LYS A 98 -31.75 34.14 -15.78
C LYS A 98 -31.39 35.21 -14.73
N LYS A 99 -32.14 35.31 -13.62
CA LYS A 99 -31.88 36.26 -12.55
C LYS A 99 -30.69 35.80 -11.72
N PHE A 100 -30.63 34.53 -11.43
CA PHE A 100 -29.49 33.91 -10.75
C PHE A 100 -28.19 34.04 -11.56
N LEU A 101 -28.26 33.73 -12.87
CA LEU A 101 -27.07 33.82 -13.74
C LEU A 101 -26.58 35.28 -13.87
N ARG A 102 -27.47 36.26 -13.90
CA ARG A 102 -27.09 37.68 -13.85
C ARG A 102 -26.45 38.05 -12.50
N ALA A 103 -27.01 37.57 -11.40
CA ALA A 103 -26.46 37.83 -10.07
C ALA A 103 -25.05 37.24 -9.91
N LEU A 104 -24.78 36.07 -10.50
CA LEU A 104 -23.47 35.47 -10.57
C LEU A 104 -22.47 36.36 -11.34
N SER A 105 -22.88 36.86 -12.51
CA SER A 105 -22.03 37.75 -13.32
C SER A 105 -21.74 39.08 -12.61
N HIS A 106 -22.72 39.65 -11.89
CA HIS A 106 -22.51 40.87 -11.10
C HIS A 106 -21.49 40.70 -9.95
N ARG A 107 -21.26 39.47 -9.52
CA ARG A 107 -20.23 39.13 -8.51
C ARG A 107 -18.87 38.76 -9.13
N GLY A 108 -18.67 39.05 -10.40
CA GLY A 108 -17.42 38.74 -11.09
C GLY A 108 -17.27 37.29 -11.52
N GLY A 109 -18.31 36.48 -11.35
CA GLY A 109 -18.35 35.11 -11.85
C GLY A 109 -18.85 35.04 -13.29
N TYR A 110 -18.47 33.95 -14.00
CA TYR A 110 -19.05 33.65 -15.31
C TYR A 110 -19.39 32.17 -15.44
N LEU A 111 -20.43 31.90 -16.21
CA LEU A 111 -20.94 30.55 -16.45
C LEU A 111 -19.99 29.77 -17.33
N LEU A 112 -19.62 28.54 -16.90
CA LEU A 112 -18.89 27.59 -17.70
C LEU A 112 -19.81 26.62 -18.44
N SER A 113 -20.84 26.09 -17.73
CA SER A 113 -21.83 25.19 -18.29
C SER A 113 -23.19 25.34 -17.61
N ASP A 114 -24.27 25.28 -18.41
CA ASP A 114 -25.66 25.16 -17.97
C ASP A 114 -26.22 23.80 -18.34
N TYR A 115 -26.81 23.08 -17.37
CA TYR A 115 -27.29 21.73 -17.57
C TYR A 115 -28.80 21.68 -17.76
N ASN A 116 -29.28 20.92 -18.75
CA ASN A 116 -30.71 20.84 -19.06
C ASN A 116 -31.52 19.95 -18.11
N ASN A 117 -30.90 18.90 -17.57
CA ASN A 117 -31.53 17.83 -16.81
C ASN A 117 -31.00 17.70 -15.38
N VAL A 118 -30.16 18.63 -14.92
CA VAL A 118 -29.60 18.69 -13.58
C VAL A 118 -29.78 20.10 -13.05
N GLU A 119 -30.29 20.25 -11.83
CA GLU A 119 -30.49 21.50 -11.13
C GLU A 119 -29.15 22.06 -10.62
N ALA A 120 -28.22 22.34 -11.54
CA ALA A 120 -26.90 22.86 -11.23
C ALA A 120 -26.34 23.65 -12.42
N VAL A 121 -25.30 24.45 -12.14
CA VAL A 121 -24.45 25.10 -13.15
C VAL A 121 -22.98 24.93 -12.77
N ALA A 122 -22.09 24.82 -13.76
CA ALA A 122 -20.67 25.03 -13.56
C ALA A 122 -20.31 26.49 -13.81
N ALA A 123 -19.52 27.07 -12.93
CA ALA A 123 -19.18 28.50 -13.00
C ALA A 123 -17.76 28.76 -12.49
N HIS A 124 -17.09 29.75 -13.07
CA HIS A 124 -15.83 30.29 -12.59
C HIS A 124 -16.12 31.52 -11.73
N VAL A 125 -15.76 31.47 -10.45
CA VAL A 125 -16.16 32.49 -9.48
C VAL A 125 -15.01 32.95 -8.61
N PRO A 126 -15.03 34.23 -8.13
CA PRO A 126 -14.07 34.68 -7.14
C PRO A 126 -14.26 33.91 -5.81
N VAL A 127 -13.16 33.44 -5.20
CA VAL A 127 -13.20 32.68 -3.94
C VAL A 127 -13.86 33.45 -2.80
N ASP A 128 -13.68 34.76 -2.75
CA ASP A 128 -14.29 35.67 -1.75
C ASP A 128 -15.81 35.84 -1.91
N GLN A 129 -16.38 35.51 -3.06
CA GLN A 129 -17.81 35.60 -3.35
C GLN A 129 -18.57 34.28 -3.05
N ILE A 130 -17.88 33.19 -2.79
CA ILE A 130 -18.50 31.86 -2.57
C ILE A 130 -19.48 31.89 -1.40
N GLY A 131 -19.11 32.52 -0.28
CA GLY A 131 -19.98 32.64 0.90
C GLY A 131 -21.29 33.39 0.59
N GLU A 132 -21.25 34.46 -0.20
CA GLU A 132 -22.43 35.20 -0.61
C GLU A 132 -23.30 34.42 -1.60
N ILE A 133 -22.67 33.63 -2.50
CA ILE A 133 -23.41 32.78 -3.43
C ILE A 133 -24.10 31.65 -2.64
N ALA A 134 -23.43 31.01 -1.70
CA ALA A 134 -23.99 29.96 -0.86
C ALA A 134 -25.14 30.43 0.03
N SER A 135 -25.13 31.70 0.45
CA SER A 135 -26.18 32.29 1.29
C SER A 135 -27.54 32.47 0.58
N GLN A 136 -27.57 32.34 -0.75
CA GLN A 136 -28.82 32.49 -1.51
C GLN A 136 -29.75 31.29 -1.21
N SER A 137 -31.05 31.60 -1.06
CA SER A 137 -32.05 30.61 -0.60
C SER A 137 -32.24 29.44 -1.56
N HIS A 138 -32.04 29.66 -2.85
CA HIS A 138 -32.19 28.63 -3.89
C HIS A 138 -30.90 27.84 -4.15
N VAL A 139 -29.76 28.21 -3.56
CA VAL A 139 -28.52 27.43 -3.62
C VAL A 139 -28.55 26.37 -2.54
N GLU A 140 -28.40 25.11 -2.91
CA GLU A 140 -28.38 23.99 -2.00
C GLU A 140 -26.96 23.62 -1.58
N TYR A 141 -26.03 23.59 -2.57
CA TYR A 141 -24.63 23.19 -2.30
C TYR A 141 -23.68 23.78 -3.34
N ILE A 142 -22.45 24.07 -2.93
CA ILE A 142 -21.36 24.50 -3.82
C ILE A 142 -20.16 23.58 -3.57
N SER A 143 -19.63 22.98 -4.63
CA SER A 143 -18.41 22.18 -4.60
C SER A 143 -17.42 22.65 -5.66
N LEU A 144 -16.14 22.34 -5.46
CA LEU A 144 -15.18 22.48 -6.56
C LEU A 144 -15.64 21.66 -7.78
N ASP A 145 -15.42 22.19 -8.98
CA ASP A 145 -15.48 21.42 -10.21
C ASP A 145 -14.19 20.59 -10.28
N ARG A 146 -14.27 19.39 -9.69
CA ARG A 146 -13.12 18.50 -9.58
C ARG A 146 -12.87 17.82 -10.91
N PRO A 147 -11.61 17.66 -11.33
CA PRO A 147 -11.31 16.88 -12.52
C PRO A 147 -11.86 15.46 -12.35
N THR A 148 -12.72 15.06 -13.27
CA THR A 148 -13.19 13.67 -13.38
C THR A 148 -12.28 12.93 -14.33
N GLN A 149 -11.68 11.84 -13.85
CA GLN A 149 -10.79 11.01 -14.67
C GLN A 149 -11.41 9.65 -14.95
N ALA A 150 -10.98 9.02 -16.06
CA ALA A 150 -11.36 7.66 -16.37
C ALA A 150 -10.87 6.73 -15.25
N THR A 151 -11.70 5.75 -14.87
CA THR A 151 -11.37 4.72 -13.88
C THR A 151 -10.19 3.88 -14.36
N GLY A 152 -8.99 4.10 -13.80
CA GLY A 152 -7.73 3.47 -14.23
C GLY A 152 -6.52 4.21 -13.68
N HIS A 153 -6.66 4.88 -12.54
CA HIS A 153 -5.64 5.74 -11.93
C HIS A 153 -4.36 5.00 -11.46
N LEU A 154 -4.40 3.66 -11.31
CA LEU A 154 -3.31 2.88 -10.73
C LEU A 154 -1.94 3.15 -11.38
N GLU A 155 -1.89 3.16 -12.71
CA GLU A 155 -0.65 3.42 -13.45
C GLU A 155 -0.20 4.88 -13.35
N THR A 156 -1.13 5.81 -13.23
CA THR A 156 -0.83 7.24 -13.11
C THR A 156 -0.33 7.58 -11.71
N THR A 157 -1.09 7.23 -10.67
CA THR A 157 -0.71 7.55 -9.28
C THR A 157 0.60 6.89 -8.84
N THR A 158 0.95 5.73 -9.41
CA THR A 158 2.26 5.09 -9.17
C THR A 158 3.39 5.66 -10.03
N GLY A 159 3.08 6.41 -11.09
CA GLY A 159 4.03 6.88 -12.09
C GLY A 159 4.48 5.79 -13.08
N ALA A 160 3.79 4.65 -13.14
CA ALA A 160 4.14 3.56 -14.04
C ALA A 160 3.96 3.95 -15.52
N ASN A 161 2.95 4.75 -15.85
CA ASN A 161 2.73 5.29 -17.21
C ASN A 161 3.92 6.15 -17.68
N ILE A 162 4.54 6.93 -16.78
CA ILE A 162 5.73 7.73 -17.06
C ILE A 162 6.97 6.82 -17.14
N ALA A 163 7.10 5.89 -16.17
CA ALA A 163 8.22 4.97 -16.08
C ALA A 163 8.39 4.12 -17.33
N ARG A 164 7.30 3.71 -17.97
CA ARG A 164 7.35 2.92 -19.21
C ARG A 164 8.04 3.64 -20.37
N ASN A 165 8.16 4.96 -20.35
CA ASN A 165 8.87 5.74 -21.37
C ASN A 165 10.40 5.75 -21.18
N TYR A 166 10.93 5.15 -20.10
CA TYR A 166 12.38 5.02 -19.88
C TYR A 166 12.99 3.79 -20.55
N GLY A 167 12.48 3.38 -21.71
CA GLY A 167 13.09 2.36 -22.54
C GLY A 167 14.48 2.78 -23.05
N ASN A 168 15.25 1.83 -23.56
CA ASN A 168 16.50 2.10 -24.24
C ASN A 168 16.26 2.39 -25.75
N ALA A 169 17.31 2.75 -26.48
CA ALA A 169 17.23 3.06 -27.91
C ALA A 169 16.68 1.90 -28.76
N SER A 170 16.73 0.66 -28.27
CA SER A 170 16.25 -0.54 -28.97
C SER A 170 14.80 -0.87 -28.63
N THR A 171 14.31 -0.56 -27.42
CA THR A 171 12.98 -0.91 -26.95
C THR A 171 12.00 0.26 -26.96
N GLY A 172 12.48 1.51 -26.96
CA GLY A 172 11.65 2.73 -26.92
C GLY A 172 10.84 2.90 -25.65
N SER A 173 10.29 1.81 -25.11
CA SER A 173 9.49 1.74 -23.88
C SER A 173 9.76 0.44 -23.15
N ILE A 174 9.39 0.37 -21.87
CA ILE A 174 9.40 -0.84 -21.05
C ILE A 174 7.99 -1.15 -20.57
N ASP A 175 7.66 -2.42 -20.46
CA ASP A 175 6.33 -2.89 -20.04
C ASP A 175 6.36 -4.18 -19.21
N GLY A 176 7.54 -4.64 -18.79
CA GLY A 176 7.77 -5.90 -18.10
C GLY A 176 8.08 -7.07 -19.04
N SER A 177 8.22 -6.80 -20.35
CA SER A 177 8.53 -7.82 -21.35
C SER A 177 9.77 -8.64 -20.99
N GLY A 178 9.68 -9.95 -21.23
CA GLY A 178 10.76 -10.88 -20.90
C GLY A 178 10.84 -11.26 -19.41
N VAL A 179 9.98 -10.76 -18.54
CA VAL A 179 9.96 -11.08 -17.10
C VAL A 179 8.77 -11.98 -16.77
N GLY A 180 9.02 -13.11 -16.10
CA GLY A 180 8.00 -13.96 -15.51
C GLY A 180 7.65 -13.51 -14.08
N ILE A 181 6.37 -13.23 -13.82
CA ILE A 181 5.81 -12.98 -12.49
C ILE A 181 5.02 -14.20 -12.06
N ALA A 182 5.47 -14.90 -11.02
CA ALA A 182 4.70 -15.98 -10.41
C ALA A 182 3.71 -15.42 -9.39
N ILE A 183 2.44 -15.76 -9.53
CA ILE A 183 1.34 -15.37 -8.65
C ILE A 183 0.91 -16.59 -7.85
N LEU A 184 1.22 -16.62 -6.56
CA LEU A 184 0.76 -17.65 -5.62
C LEU A 184 -0.52 -17.16 -4.96
N ASP A 185 -1.68 -17.70 -5.43
CA ASP A 185 -3.00 -17.20 -5.03
C ASP A 185 -4.09 -18.26 -5.26
N SER A 186 -5.33 -17.85 -5.47
CA SER A 186 -6.51 -18.71 -5.69
C SER A 186 -6.69 -19.21 -7.14
N GLY A 187 -5.72 -18.96 -8.02
CA GLY A 187 -5.79 -19.24 -9.45
C GLY A 187 -5.95 -17.98 -10.30
N VAL A 188 -6.04 -18.13 -11.63
CA VAL A 188 -6.24 -17.02 -12.56
C VAL A 188 -7.21 -17.43 -13.67
N TYR A 189 -8.20 -16.60 -13.93
CA TYR A 189 -9.07 -16.73 -15.11
C TYR A 189 -8.35 -16.24 -16.37
N ALA A 190 -7.54 -17.12 -16.98
CA ALA A 190 -6.67 -16.79 -18.11
C ALA A 190 -7.41 -16.29 -19.37
N ASN A 191 -8.72 -16.62 -19.50
CA ASN A 191 -9.54 -16.18 -20.64
C ASN A 191 -10.03 -14.72 -20.52
N HIS A 192 -9.72 -14.02 -19.43
CA HIS A 192 -10.05 -12.61 -19.30
C HIS A 192 -9.25 -11.77 -20.32
N GLU A 193 -9.86 -10.74 -20.92
CA GLU A 193 -9.19 -9.93 -21.95
C GLU A 193 -7.96 -9.16 -21.43
N SER A 194 -7.86 -8.93 -20.13
CA SER A 194 -6.63 -8.41 -19.50
C SER A 194 -5.43 -9.34 -19.66
N PHE A 195 -5.64 -10.61 -20.00
CA PHE A 195 -4.60 -11.61 -20.21
C PHE A 195 -4.52 -12.10 -21.65
N SER A 196 -4.99 -11.31 -22.62
CA SER A 196 -4.79 -11.56 -24.04
C SER A 196 -3.30 -11.76 -24.36
N ASP A 197 -2.99 -12.26 -25.53
CA ASP A 197 -1.63 -12.45 -26.06
C ASP A 197 -0.81 -13.49 -25.28
N GLU A 198 -1.48 -14.57 -24.84
CA GLU A 198 -0.84 -15.67 -24.12
C GLU A 198 -0.03 -15.18 -22.91
N ARG A 199 -0.61 -14.24 -22.18
CA ARG A 199 0.08 -13.62 -21.03
C ARG A 199 0.22 -14.58 -19.87
N VAL A 200 -0.78 -15.44 -19.61
CA VAL A 200 -0.72 -16.53 -18.64
C VAL A 200 -0.08 -17.75 -19.30
N ILE A 201 1.21 -17.96 -19.08
CA ILE A 201 2.01 -18.99 -19.76
C ILE A 201 2.08 -20.32 -18.99
N CYS A 202 1.67 -20.34 -17.73
CA CYS A 202 1.62 -21.55 -16.91
C CYS A 202 0.53 -21.42 -15.85
N GLN A 203 -0.19 -22.52 -15.63
CA GLN A 203 -1.16 -22.63 -14.53
C GLN A 203 -0.96 -23.98 -13.83
N ARG A 204 -0.82 -23.97 -12.49
CA ARG A 204 -0.67 -25.19 -11.67
C ARG A 204 -1.51 -25.12 -10.41
N ASP A 205 -1.99 -26.27 -9.98
CA ASP A 205 -2.71 -26.45 -8.72
C ASP A 205 -1.84 -27.17 -7.70
N PHE A 206 -1.77 -26.62 -6.50
CA PHE A 206 -1.10 -27.19 -5.31
C PHE A 206 -2.10 -27.48 -4.20
N THR A 207 -3.38 -27.11 -4.36
CA THR A 207 -4.43 -27.36 -3.36
C THR A 207 -4.94 -28.78 -3.37
N GLY A 208 -4.70 -29.52 -4.45
CA GLY A 208 -5.22 -30.87 -4.66
C GLY A 208 -6.67 -30.90 -5.17
N GLU A 209 -7.28 -29.77 -5.49
CA GLU A 209 -8.65 -29.72 -6.06
C GLU A 209 -8.69 -30.06 -7.55
N GLY A 210 -7.55 -30.19 -8.22
CA GLY A 210 -7.46 -30.60 -9.62
C GLY A 210 -7.94 -29.53 -10.62
N ARG A 211 -7.91 -28.26 -10.23
CA ARG A 211 -8.34 -27.12 -11.05
C ARG A 211 -7.36 -25.95 -10.95
N THR A 212 -7.27 -25.12 -11.99
CA THR A 212 -6.33 -23.99 -12.05
C THR A 212 -7.00 -22.64 -12.27
N ASP A 213 -8.32 -22.63 -12.52
CA ASP A 213 -9.11 -21.42 -12.59
C ASP A 213 -9.26 -20.75 -11.21
N ASP A 214 -9.93 -19.61 -11.16
CA ASP A 214 -10.06 -18.81 -9.94
C ASP A 214 -11.51 -18.78 -9.43
N PRO A 215 -11.95 -19.79 -8.67
CA PRO A 215 -13.30 -19.81 -8.10
C PRO A 215 -13.49 -18.84 -6.94
N TYR A 216 -12.41 -18.41 -6.29
CA TYR A 216 -12.47 -17.42 -5.20
C TYR A 216 -12.60 -16.00 -5.74
N GLY A 217 -11.87 -15.66 -6.81
CA GLY A 217 -11.91 -14.36 -7.46
C GLY A 217 -10.77 -13.40 -7.13
N HIS A 218 -9.90 -13.78 -6.19
CA HIS A 218 -8.82 -12.91 -5.73
C HIS A 218 -7.60 -12.95 -6.65
N GLY A 219 -7.14 -14.14 -7.04
CA GLY A 219 -5.90 -14.29 -7.82
C GLY A 219 -5.98 -13.67 -9.22
N THR A 220 -7.17 -13.64 -9.84
CA THR A 220 -7.39 -12.97 -11.12
C THR A 220 -7.21 -11.46 -10.99
N VAL A 221 -7.74 -10.85 -9.93
CA VAL A 221 -7.53 -9.43 -9.62
C VAL A 221 -6.05 -9.16 -9.40
N VAL A 222 -5.39 -9.92 -8.53
CA VAL A 222 -3.96 -9.80 -8.20
C VAL A 222 -3.09 -9.88 -9.45
N ALA A 223 -3.31 -10.87 -10.30
CA ALA A 223 -2.57 -11.02 -11.56
C ALA A 223 -2.77 -9.82 -12.50
N SER A 224 -3.99 -9.27 -12.56
CA SER A 224 -4.29 -8.13 -13.41
C SER A 224 -3.62 -6.84 -12.93
N MET A 225 -3.49 -6.65 -11.61
CA MET A 225 -2.75 -5.51 -11.03
C MET A 225 -1.28 -5.53 -11.43
N ALA A 226 -0.64 -6.69 -11.35
CA ALA A 226 0.76 -6.85 -11.70
C ALA A 226 1.00 -6.67 -13.20
N ALA A 227 0.23 -7.40 -14.06
CA ALA A 227 0.55 -7.54 -15.46
C ALA A 227 -0.68 -7.59 -16.39
N GLY A 228 -1.83 -7.05 -15.98
CA GLY A 228 -3.00 -6.95 -16.86
C GLY A 228 -2.74 -6.01 -18.03
N GLY A 229 -3.12 -6.41 -19.24
CA GLY A 229 -3.14 -5.54 -20.40
C GLY A 229 -4.41 -4.68 -20.45
N SER A 230 -4.43 -3.70 -21.35
CA SER A 230 -5.58 -2.81 -21.54
C SER A 230 -6.85 -3.59 -21.87
N ASN A 231 -7.85 -3.49 -21.02
CA ASN A 231 -9.18 -4.02 -21.25
C ASN A 231 -10.05 -2.95 -21.93
N GLY A 232 -9.94 -2.86 -23.25
CA GLY A 232 -10.68 -1.86 -24.03
C GLY A 232 -10.27 -0.40 -23.74
N GLY A 233 -9.06 -0.18 -23.20
CA GLY A 233 -8.47 1.15 -22.97
C GLY A 233 -8.64 1.71 -21.55
N ASN A 234 -9.38 1.05 -20.66
CA ASN A 234 -9.76 1.65 -19.37
C ASN A 234 -8.99 1.13 -18.15
N TYR A 235 -8.12 0.12 -18.30
CA TYR A 235 -7.36 -0.45 -17.20
C TYR A 235 -6.10 -1.14 -17.72
N THR A 236 -4.98 -0.81 -17.11
CA THR A 236 -3.69 -1.43 -17.40
C THR A 236 -2.96 -1.72 -16.09
N GLY A 237 -2.42 -2.92 -15.93
CA GLY A 237 -1.54 -3.27 -14.82
C GLY A 237 -0.20 -2.55 -14.92
N ILE A 238 0.62 -2.68 -13.90
CA ILE A 238 1.91 -1.96 -13.81
C ILE A 238 2.88 -2.41 -14.91
N ALA A 239 2.99 -3.72 -15.15
CA ALA A 239 3.91 -4.33 -16.12
C ALA A 239 3.15 -5.16 -17.16
N PRO A 240 2.40 -4.52 -18.09
CA PRO A 240 1.47 -5.22 -18.97
C PRO A 240 2.12 -6.16 -19.99
N GLY A 241 3.42 -6.12 -20.22
CA GLY A 241 4.20 -7.05 -21.05
C GLY A 241 4.73 -8.27 -20.31
N ALA A 242 4.72 -8.26 -18.96
CA ALA A 242 5.22 -9.39 -18.17
C ALA A 242 4.36 -10.65 -18.38
N LYS A 243 5.00 -11.81 -18.27
CA LYS A 243 4.33 -13.11 -18.32
C LYS A 243 3.88 -13.57 -16.94
N ILE A 244 2.70 -14.14 -16.84
CA ILE A 244 2.10 -14.61 -15.59
C ILE A 244 2.25 -16.12 -15.48
N ILE A 245 2.72 -16.58 -14.34
CA ILE A 245 2.77 -17.96 -13.90
C ILE A 245 1.80 -18.10 -12.72
N SER A 246 0.63 -18.67 -12.95
CA SER A 246 -0.42 -18.84 -11.94
C SER A 246 -0.21 -20.13 -11.16
N LEU A 247 0.05 -20.01 -9.87
CA LEU A 247 0.21 -21.13 -8.96
C LEU A 247 -0.90 -21.07 -7.91
N ARG A 248 -1.88 -21.95 -8.06
CA ARG A 248 -3.03 -21.98 -7.17
C ARG A 248 -2.66 -22.71 -5.88
N VAL A 249 -2.60 -21.97 -4.78
CA VAL A 249 -2.28 -22.42 -3.43
C VAL A 249 -3.42 -22.13 -2.42
N LEU A 250 -4.44 -21.40 -2.86
CA LEU A 250 -5.67 -21.13 -2.12
C LEU A 250 -6.85 -21.83 -2.82
N ASN A 251 -7.76 -22.42 -2.03
CA ASN A 251 -8.95 -23.11 -2.51
C ASN A 251 -10.07 -22.14 -2.96
N GLY A 252 -11.24 -22.67 -3.29
CA GLY A 252 -12.39 -21.86 -3.74
C GLY A 252 -12.99 -20.93 -2.68
N GLU A 253 -12.56 -21.03 -1.43
CA GLU A 253 -12.97 -20.18 -0.32
C GLU A 253 -11.85 -19.20 0.11
N GLY A 254 -10.72 -19.18 -0.63
CA GLY A 254 -9.57 -18.32 -0.34
C GLY A 254 -8.70 -18.82 0.83
N VAL A 255 -8.83 -20.09 1.19
CA VAL A 255 -8.07 -20.73 2.26
C VAL A 255 -7.01 -21.66 1.67
N GLY A 256 -5.80 -21.65 2.21
CA GLY A 256 -4.69 -22.50 1.78
C GLY A 256 -3.90 -23.04 2.96
N ARG A 257 -2.93 -23.91 2.66
CA ARG A 257 -1.98 -24.43 3.63
C ARG A 257 -0.61 -23.83 3.40
N THR A 258 0.13 -23.61 4.46
CA THR A 258 1.52 -23.17 4.38
C THR A 258 2.36 -24.13 3.53
N SER A 259 2.09 -25.46 3.61
CA SER A 259 2.77 -26.47 2.78
C SER A 259 2.55 -26.26 1.28
N ASP A 260 1.34 -25.86 0.88
CA ASP A 260 1.00 -25.64 -0.54
C ASP A 260 1.71 -24.38 -1.08
N ALA A 261 1.78 -23.33 -0.26
CA ALA A 261 2.57 -22.13 -0.58
C ALA A 261 4.07 -22.44 -0.69
N ILE A 262 4.63 -23.23 0.25
CA ILE A 262 6.03 -23.66 0.19
C ILE A 262 6.29 -24.51 -1.06
N ALA A 263 5.39 -25.44 -1.42
CA ALA A 263 5.52 -26.23 -2.63
C ALA A 263 5.50 -25.36 -3.90
N GLY A 264 4.65 -24.33 -3.93
CA GLY A 264 4.61 -23.35 -5.01
C GLY A 264 5.92 -22.56 -5.13
N ILE A 265 6.49 -22.11 -4.02
CA ILE A 265 7.78 -21.40 -3.98
C ILE A 265 8.93 -22.33 -4.47
N ASP A 266 8.98 -23.56 -3.98
CA ASP A 266 10.01 -24.53 -4.38
C ASP A 266 9.93 -24.84 -5.88
N TRP A 267 8.70 -24.97 -6.40
CA TRP A 267 8.47 -25.12 -7.83
C TRP A 267 8.96 -23.90 -8.62
N CYS A 268 8.74 -22.66 -8.14
CA CYS A 268 9.25 -21.45 -8.77
C CYS A 268 10.78 -21.45 -8.87
N ILE A 269 11.47 -21.84 -7.80
CA ILE A 269 12.94 -21.92 -7.78
C ILE A 269 13.42 -22.94 -8.82
N SER A 270 12.79 -24.11 -8.86
CA SER A 270 13.15 -25.21 -9.77
C SER A 270 12.90 -24.86 -11.25
N ASN A 271 11.87 -24.06 -11.53
CA ASN A 271 11.46 -23.71 -12.89
C ASN A 271 11.85 -22.29 -13.30
N LYS A 272 12.65 -21.61 -12.47
CA LYS A 272 13.04 -20.20 -12.68
C LYS A 272 13.60 -19.95 -14.07
N ALA A 273 14.55 -20.79 -14.50
CA ALA A 273 15.22 -20.61 -15.80
C ALA A 273 14.27 -20.84 -16.97
N TYR A 274 13.37 -21.82 -16.88
CA TYR A 274 12.48 -22.20 -17.96
C TYR A 274 11.43 -21.12 -18.28
N TYR A 275 10.81 -20.53 -17.22
CA TYR A 275 9.79 -19.50 -17.35
C TYR A 275 10.34 -18.08 -17.15
N ASN A 276 11.65 -17.91 -16.99
CA ASN A 276 12.30 -16.68 -16.60
C ASN A 276 11.61 -15.99 -15.40
N ILE A 277 11.30 -16.79 -14.34
CA ILE A 277 10.66 -16.27 -13.13
C ILE A 277 11.65 -15.37 -12.39
N ARG A 278 11.39 -14.08 -12.40
CA ARG A 278 12.22 -13.07 -11.74
C ARG A 278 11.49 -12.41 -10.57
N VAL A 279 10.17 -12.52 -10.54
CA VAL A 279 9.32 -11.94 -9.49
C VAL A 279 8.33 -12.99 -9.01
N LEU A 280 8.11 -13.03 -7.70
CA LEU A 280 7.13 -13.86 -7.02
C LEU A 280 6.24 -12.96 -6.17
N ASN A 281 4.93 -13.06 -6.34
CA ASN A 281 3.95 -12.34 -5.54
C ASN A 281 3.16 -13.31 -4.65
N LEU A 282 3.15 -13.03 -3.35
CA LEU A 282 2.37 -13.73 -2.32
C LEU A 282 1.37 -12.75 -1.69
N SER A 283 0.17 -12.70 -2.28
CA SER A 283 -0.94 -11.91 -1.74
C SER A 283 -1.72 -12.67 -0.66
N LEU A 284 -0.99 -13.41 0.18
CA LEU A 284 -1.49 -14.28 1.25
C LEU A 284 -0.62 -14.15 2.49
N GLY A 285 -1.12 -14.63 3.62
CA GLY A 285 -0.34 -14.68 4.84
C GLY A 285 -1.11 -15.33 5.99
N ALA A 286 -0.36 -15.71 7.02
CA ALA A 286 -0.86 -16.23 8.28
C ALA A 286 -0.35 -15.38 9.44
N ILE A 287 -1.00 -15.48 10.60
CA ILE A 287 -0.52 -14.81 11.83
C ILE A 287 0.92 -15.26 12.10
N ALA A 288 1.82 -14.30 12.29
CA ALA A 288 3.21 -14.56 12.62
C ALA A 288 3.32 -15.02 14.09
N VAL A 289 3.78 -16.25 14.28
CA VAL A 289 4.03 -16.84 15.61
C VAL A 289 5.53 -17.05 15.80
N ASP A 290 6.15 -17.79 14.90
CA ASP A 290 7.58 -18.06 14.96
C ASP A 290 8.41 -16.87 14.47
N SER A 291 9.62 -16.71 15.01
CA SER A 291 10.61 -15.81 14.43
C SER A 291 10.83 -16.12 12.95
N TYR A 292 11.03 -15.08 12.13
CA TYR A 292 11.33 -15.21 10.69
C TYR A 292 12.50 -16.20 10.42
N VAL A 293 13.40 -16.38 11.39
CA VAL A 293 14.51 -17.32 11.28
C VAL A 293 14.02 -18.77 11.23
N ASN A 294 12.96 -19.08 11.98
CA ASN A 294 12.43 -20.43 12.17
C ASN A 294 11.17 -20.69 11.34
N ASP A 295 10.39 -19.65 11.01
CA ASP A 295 9.17 -19.76 10.25
C ASP A 295 9.42 -20.45 8.89
N PRO A 296 8.74 -21.55 8.58
CA PRO A 296 9.04 -22.35 7.39
C PRO A 296 8.71 -21.60 6.08
N LEU A 297 7.69 -20.76 6.07
CA LEU A 297 7.33 -19.97 4.89
C LEU A 297 8.33 -18.84 4.66
N CYS A 298 8.79 -18.16 5.72
CA CYS A 298 9.88 -17.18 5.65
C CYS A 298 11.17 -17.82 5.10
N ARG A 299 11.50 -19.03 5.55
CA ARG A 299 12.68 -19.76 5.03
C ARG A 299 12.55 -20.11 3.56
N ALA A 300 11.36 -20.45 3.07
CA ALA A 300 11.12 -20.68 1.65
C ALA A 300 11.26 -19.38 0.84
N VAL A 301 10.68 -18.28 1.30
CA VAL A 301 10.81 -16.95 0.69
C VAL A 301 12.28 -16.53 0.62
N ARG A 302 13.05 -16.71 1.69
CA ARG A 302 14.49 -16.43 1.73
C ARG A 302 15.26 -17.23 0.67
N ARG A 303 14.93 -18.51 0.49
CA ARG A 303 15.55 -19.33 -0.56
C ARG A 303 15.22 -18.82 -1.96
N ALA A 304 13.99 -18.36 -2.21
CA ALA A 304 13.62 -17.76 -3.48
C ALA A 304 14.41 -16.46 -3.74
N ALA A 305 14.53 -15.59 -2.73
CA ALA A 305 15.35 -14.38 -2.82
C ALA A 305 16.83 -14.70 -3.11
N ASN A 306 17.40 -15.68 -2.41
CA ASN A 306 18.77 -16.15 -2.66
C ASN A 306 18.96 -16.78 -4.05
N ALA A 307 17.91 -17.38 -4.60
CA ALA A 307 17.92 -17.86 -5.97
C ALA A 307 17.78 -16.72 -7.01
N GLY A 308 17.67 -15.47 -6.57
CA GLY A 308 17.57 -14.29 -7.44
C GLY A 308 16.16 -14.00 -7.94
N ILE A 309 15.14 -14.33 -7.16
CA ILE A 309 13.75 -14.01 -7.40
C ILE A 309 13.36 -12.87 -6.42
N VAL A 310 12.86 -11.76 -6.94
CA VAL A 310 12.26 -10.72 -6.09
C VAL A 310 10.95 -11.23 -5.52
N VAL A 311 10.78 -11.20 -4.20
CA VAL A 311 9.58 -11.70 -3.55
C VAL A 311 8.80 -10.55 -2.94
N CYS A 312 7.59 -10.29 -3.45
CA CYS A 312 6.66 -9.29 -2.93
C CYS A 312 5.59 -9.99 -2.09
N VAL A 313 5.33 -9.49 -0.91
CA VAL A 313 4.43 -10.10 0.07
C VAL A 313 3.50 -9.07 0.68
N ALA A 314 2.22 -9.42 0.83
CA ALA A 314 1.27 -8.60 1.55
C ALA A 314 1.62 -8.47 3.04
N ALA A 315 1.54 -7.26 3.60
CA ALA A 315 1.78 -7.02 5.03
C ALA A 315 0.72 -7.65 5.94
N GLY A 316 -0.49 -7.85 5.41
CA GLY A 316 -1.69 -8.23 6.17
C GLY A 316 -2.68 -7.06 6.31
N ASN A 317 -3.88 -7.37 6.80
CA ASN A 317 -4.99 -6.42 6.91
C ASN A 317 -5.48 -6.28 8.37
N ALA A 318 -4.56 -6.35 9.33
CA ALA A 318 -4.80 -6.33 10.76
C ALA A 318 -4.38 -4.99 11.41
N GLY A 319 -4.59 -3.88 10.69
CA GLY A 319 -4.14 -2.55 11.15
C GLY A 319 -5.07 -1.84 12.12
N LYS A 320 -6.29 -2.36 12.37
CA LYS A 320 -7.25 -1.81 13.34
C LYS A 320 -8.02 -2.91 14.06
N ASP A 321 -8.45 -2.62 15.29
CA ASP A 321 -9.35 -3.46 16.06
C ASP A 321 -10.83 -3.25 15.68
N SER A 322 -11.74 -3.93 16.40
CA SER A 322 -13.19 -3.80 16.20
C SER A 322 -13.71 -2.40 16.49
N ASP A 323 -13.02 -1.64 17.33
CA ASP A 323 -13.40 -0.28 17.73
C ASP A 323 -12.79 0.79 16.83
N GLY A 324 -11.99 0.36 15.83
CA GLY A 324 -11.33 1.24 14.86
C GLY A 324 -9.99 1.80 15.33
N ASN A 325 -9.49 1.40 16.52
CA ASN A 325 -8.19 1.86 17.01
C ASN A 325 -7.05 1.24 16.20
N LYS A 326 -5.95 1.99 16.05
CA LYS A 326 -4.73 1.50 15.38
C LYS A 326 -4.13 0.32 16.15
N ILE A 327 -3.79 -0.73 15.41
CA ILE A 327 -3.03 -1.88 15.92
C ILE A 327 -1.64 -1.87 15.29
N TYR A 328 -0.62 -2.04 16.14
CA TYR A 328 0.77 -2.29 15.76
C TYR A 328 1.11 -3.77 16.02
N GLY A 329 2.14 -4.27 15.34
CA GLY A 329 2.55 -5.66 15.51
C GLY A 329 1.75 -6.67 14.67
N GLY A 330 0.95 -6.18 13.70
CA GLY A 330 0.04 -6.99 12.90
C GLY A 330 0.63 -7.54 11.59
N ILE A 331 1.93 -7.49 11.35
CA ILE A 331 2.54 -8.02 10.12
C ILE A 331 2.44 -9.55 10.10
N HIS A 332 1.86 -10.09 9.03
CA HIS A 332 1.69 -11.53 8.84
C HIS A 332 2.97 -12.20 8.32
N SER A 333 3.14 -13.52 8.59
CA SER A 333 4.09 -14.37 7.86
C SER A 333 3.53 -14.61 6.44
N PRO A 334 4.36 -14.55 5.37
CA PRO A 334 5.81 -14.36 5.38
C PRO A 334 6.27 -12.89 5.29
N GLY A 335 5.38 -11.91 5.49
CA GLY A 335 5.74 -10.48 5.49
C GLY A 335 6.75 -10.08 6.58
N ILE A 336 6.93 -10.92 7.59
CA ILE A 336 7.99 -10.75 8.61
C ILE A 336 9.39 -11.11 8.08
N GLU A 337 9.52 -11.69 6.87
CA GLU A 337 10.80 -12.07 6.28
C GLU A 337 11.54 -10.84 5.74
N PRO A 338 12.75 -10.54 6.25
CA PRO A 338 13.50 -9.36 5.82
C PRO A 338 13.92 -9.36 4.35
N SER A 339 14.12 -10.52 3.72
CA SER A 339 14.49 -10.61 2.30
C SER A 339 13.30 -10.40 1.35
N ALA A 340 12.07 -10.43 1.86
CA ALA A 340 10.88 -10.07 1.11
C ALA A 340 10.69 -8.55 1.03
N ILE A 341 10.02 -8.09 -0.01
CA ILE A 341 9.43 -6.75 -0.06
C ILE A 341 8.02 -6.85 0.51
N THR A 342 7.86 -6.43 1.76
CA THR A 342 6.57 -6.46 2.45
C THR A 342 5.80 -5.19 2.18
N VAL A 343 4.62 -5.33 1.61
CA VAL A 343 3.84 -4.22 1.06
C VAL A 343 2.60 -3.96 1.90
N GLY A 344 2.51 -2.77 2.47
CA GLY A 344 1.28 -2.25 3.07
C GLY A 344 0.38 -1.58 2.04
N ALA A 345 -0.87 -1.28 2.43
CA ALA A 345 -1.86 -0.66 1.57
C ALA A 345 -1.99 0.84 1.81
N ALA A 346 -2.00 1.63 0.75
CA ALA A 346 -2.41 3.03 0.75
C ALA A 346 -3.83 3.19 0.18
N ASN A 347 -4.54 4.20 0.68
CA ASN A 347 -5.79 4.68 0.11
C ASN A 347 -5.48 5.93 -0.72
N THR A 348 -5.67 5.83 -2.02
CA THR A 348 -5.44 6.90 -2.99
C THR A 348 -6.73 7.61 -3.40
N PHE A 349 -7.85 7.36 -2.71
CA PHE A 349 -9.17 7.94 -2.95
C PHE A 349 -9.63 7.91 -4.42
N ALA A 350 -9.06 7.02 -5.23
CA ALA A 350 -9.26 6.92 -6.68
C ALA A 350 -8.88 8.20 -7.43
N THR A 351 -7.94 8.99 -6.92
CA THR A 351 -7.36 10.17 -7.56
C THR A 351 -5.98 9.85 -8.14
N ASP A 352 -5.55 10.58 -9.15
CA ASP A 352 -4.20 10.46 -9.70
C ASP A 352 -3.19 11.28 -8.90
N GLY A 353 -3.67 12.36 -8.27
CA GLY A 353 -2.89 13.22 -7.39
C GLY A 353 -2.54 12.50 -6.09
N ARG A 354 -1.38 12.82 -5.52
CA ARG A 354 -0.83 12.11 -4.35
C ARG A 354 -0.88 12.92 -3.05
N SER A 355 -1.46 14.13 -3.08
CA SER A 355 -1.52 15.02 -1.92
C SER A 355 -2.53 14.59 -0.86
N ASP A 356 -3.52 13.80 -1.25
CA ASP A 356 -4.58 13.24 -0.41
C ASP A 356 -4.34 11.77 -0.03
N ASP A 357 -3.25 11.16 -0.51
CA ASP A 357 -2.92 9.76 -0.24
C ASP A 357 -2.61 9.53 1.24
N VAL A 358 -3.17 8.46 1.80
CA VAL A 358 -2.99 8.07 3.20
C VAL A 358 -2.77 6.57 3.32
N ILE A 359 -2.32 6.11 4.49
CA ILE A 359 -2.26 4.68 4.79
C ILE A 359 -3.68 4.15 5.01
N ALA A 360 -4.05 3.07 4.32
CA ALA A 360 -5.32 2.42 4.55
C ALA A 360 -5.43 1.92 6.01
N THR A 361 -6.58 2.17 6.64
CA THR A 361 -6.73 1.94 8.10
C THR A 361 -6.53 0.48 8.49
N TYR A 362 -6.89 -0.44 7.60
CA TYR A 362 -6.72 -1.88 7.78
C TYR A 362 -5.29 -2.38 7.49
N SER A 363 -4.41 -1.60 6.85
CA SER A 363 -3.05 -2.04 6.54
C SER A 363 -2.30 -2.42 7.80
N SER A 364 -1.75 -3.64 7.84
CA SER A 364 -0.95 -4.11 8.96
C SER A 364 0.28 -3.25 9.18
N ARG A 365 0.61 -3.00 10.44
CA ARG A 365 1.72 -2.16 10.90
C ARG A 365 2.73 -2.99 11.66
N GLY A 366 4.00 -2.61 11.57
CA GLY A 366 5.07 -3.17 12.38
C GLY A 366 4.96 -2.76 13.86
N PRO A 367 5.98 -3.10 14.67
CA PRO A 367 7.09 -3.99 14.32
C PRO A 367 6.63 -5.44 14.15
N THR A 368 7.48 -6.31 13.59
CA THR A 368 7.15 -7.75 13.50
C THR A 368 7.10 -8.39 14.88
N ARG A 369 6.21 -9.35 15.09
CA ARG A 369 5.99 -9.99 16.40
C ARG A 369 6.24 -11.51 16.41
N GLY A 370 6.85 -12.05 15.36
CA GLY A 370 7.41 -13.39 15.41
C GLY A 370 8.46 -13.48 16.53
N PHE A 371 8.55 -14.61 17.22
CA PHE A 371 9.46 -14.77 18.34
C PHE A 371 10.08 -16.16 18.39
N TYR A 372 11.19 -16.28 19.11
CA TYR A 372 11.73 -17.55 19.58
C TYR A 372 11.82 -17.53 21.11
N THR A 373 11.79 -18.72 21.72
CA THR A 373 11.90 -18.85 23.18
C THR A 373 13.25 -19.48 23.51
N THR A 374 13.99 -18.88 24.41
CA THR A 374 15.24 -19.42 24.93
C THR A 374 15.00 -20.62 25.85
N ALA A 375 16.07 -21.35 26.17
CA ALA A 375 16.02 -22.46 27.13
C ALA A 375 15.49 -22.05 28.51
N ASN A 376 15.62 -20.77 28.88
CA ASN A 376 15.16 -20.21 30.14
C ASN A 376 13.68 -19.79 30.09
N GLY A 377 12.97 -20.00 28.98
CA GLY A 377 11.56 -19.63 28.80
C GLY A 377 11.33 -18.15 28.46
N VAL A 378 12.37 -17.36 28.18
CA VAL A 378 12.25 -15.96 27.79
C VAL A 378 11.95 -15.88 26.29
N ARG A 379 10.90 -15.11 25.92
CA ARG A 379 10.55 -14.82 24.52
C ARG A 379 11.37 -13.65 24.01
N HIS A 380 11.96 -13.83 22.83
CA HIS A 380 12.66 -12.79 22.07
C HIS A 380 11.90 -12.53 20.78
N TYR A 381 11.31 -11.35 20.66
CA TYR A 381 10.58 -10.91 19.48
C TYR A 381 11.52 -10.34 18.43
N ASP A 382 11.21 -10.56 17.16
CA ASP A 382 12.03 -10.08 16.04
C ASP A 382 12.07 -8.56 15.95
N ASN A 383 10.96 -7.90 16.25
CA ASN A 383 10.78 -6.43 16.27
C ASN A 383 11.32 -5.72 15.02
N LEU A 384 11.27 -6.36 13.85
CA LEU A 384 11.75 -5.77 12.62
C LEU A 384 10.86 -4.63 12.17
N LEU A 385 11.46 -3.64 11.53
CA LEU A 385 10.75 -2.54 10.90
C LEU A 385 10.09 -3.06 9.60
N LYS A 386 8.77 -3.05 9.56
CA LYS A 386 7.91 -3.44 8.45
C LYS A 386 6.61 -2.61 8.50
N PRO A 387 5.88 -2.42 7.36
CA PRO A 387 6.20 -2.90 6.01
C PRO A 387 7.44 -2.22 5.43
N ASP A 388 7.95 -2.70 4.29
CA ASP A 388 9.07 -2.04 3.61
C ASP A 388 8.65 -0.76 2.88
N LEU A 389 7.45 -0.80 2.29
CA LEU A 389 6.79 0.35 1.66
C LEU A 389 5.29 0.09 1.57
N VAL A 390 4.54 1.10 1.13
CA VAL A 390 3.11 0.99 0.83
C VAL A 390 2.85 1.25 -0.65
N ALA A 391 1.76 0.69 -1.17
CA ALA A 391 1.31 0.91 -2.54
C ALA A 391 -0.23 1.03 -2.58
N PRO A 392 -0.82 1.58 -3.65
CA PRO A 392 -2.28 1.65 -3.80
C PRO A 392 -2.93 0.30 -3.57
N GLY A 393 -3.86 0.22 -2.61
CA GLY A 393 -4.47 -1.03 -2.18
C GLY A 393 -5.92 -0.89 -1.73
N ASN A 394 -6.55 0.29 -1.84
CA ASN A 394 -7.92 0.51 -1.40
C ASN A 394 -8.84 0.76 -2.59
N LYS A 395 -9.90 -0.06 -2.72
CA LYS A 395 -10.91 0.00 -3.81
C LYS A 395 -10.29 0.01 -5.21
N ILE A 396 -9.31 -0.83 -5.42
CA ILE A 396 -8.62 -0.92 -6.71
C ILE A 396 -9.44 -1.81 -7.66
N LEU A 397 -9.59 -1.35 -8.90
CA LEU A 397 -10.30 -2.05 -9.96
C LEU A 397 -9.39 -3.11 -10.59
N GLY A 398 -9.85 -4.34 -10.73
CA GLY A 398 -9.10 -5.43 -11.37
C GLY A 398 -9.98 -6.41 -12.12
N ALA A 399 -9.36 -7.31 -12.86
CA ALA A 399 -10.04 -8.32 -13.67
C ALA A 399 -10.83 -9.29 -12.79
N MET A 400 -12.07 -9.59 -13.18
CA MET A 400 -12.99 -10.46 -12.43
C MET A 400 -13.07 -11.85 -13.07
N SER A 401 -12.86 -12.90 -12.29
CA SER A 401 -13.22 -14.27 -12.70
C SER A 401 -14.73 -14.49 -12.65
N PRO A 402 -15.30 -15.28 -13.56
CA PRO A 402 -16.75 -15.50 -13.59
C PRO A 402 -17.23 -16.31 -12.37
N ASN A 403 -18.41 -15.97 -11.86
CA ASN A 403 -19.11 -16.72 -10.81
C ASN A 403 -18.24 -16.99 -9.55
N ASN A 404 -17.34 -16.07 -9.22
CA ASN A 404 -16.43 -16.24 -8.11
C ASN A 404 -17.14 -16.04 -6.76
N TYR A 405 -16.55 -16.62 -5.71
CA TYR A 405 -17.05 -16.58 -4.35
C TYR A 405 -17.21 -15.15 -3.81
N LEU A 406 -16.20 -14.29 -4.04
CA LEU A 406 -16.19 -12.92 -3.51
C LEU A 406 -17.36 -12.10 -4.02
N VAL A 407 -17.62 -12.08 -5.34
CA VAL A 407 -18.75 -11.32 -5.90
C VAL A 407 -20.09 -11.97 -5.56
N THR A 408 -20.14 -13.29 -5.47
CA THR A 408 -21.37 -14.00 -5.07
C THR A 408 -21.76 -13.66 -3.62
N THR A 409 -20.77 -13.57 -2.74
CA THR A 409 -20.97 -13.23 -1.31
C THR A 409 -21.14 -11.72 -1.11
N TYR A 410 -20.39 -10.91 -1.86
CA TYR A 410 -20.39 -9.45 -1.78
C TYR A 410 -20.65 -8.81 -3.14
N PRO A 411 -21.93 -8.74 -3.60
CA PRO A 411 -22.27 -8.25 -4.94
C PRO A 411 -21.81 -6.82 -5.25
N ALA A 412 -21.61 -5.99 -4.21
CA ALA A 412 -21.10 -4.63 -4.33
C ALA A 412 -19.65 -4.54 -4.87
N LEU A 413 -18.91 -5.64 -4.84
CA LEU A 413 -17.57 -5.71 -5.44
C LEU A 413 -17.61 -5.68 -6.98
N ASN A 414 -18.72 -6.07 -7.60
CA ASN A 414 -18.86 -6.07 -9.04
C ASN A 414 -18.89 -4.63 -9.56
N ALA A 415 -17.95 -4.26 -10.42
CA ALA A 415 -17.91 -2.93 -11.03
C ALA A 415 -19.03 -2.69 -12.06
N ASN A 416 -19.78 -3.75 -12.44
CA ASN A 416 -20.87 -3.70 -13.41
C ASN A 416 -20.52 -3.03 -14.75
N ASN A 417 -19.23 -3.07 -15.12
CA ASN A 417 -18.68 -2.39 -16.29
C ASN A 417 -19.01 -3.11 -17.62
N SER A 418 -19.38 -4.39 -17.59
CA SER A 418 -19.63 -5.20 -18.80
C SER A 418 -20.56 -6.38 -18.50
N SER A 419 -21.37 -6.77 -19.51
CA SER A 419 -22.11 -8.05 -19.51
C SER A 419 -21.23 -9.23 -19.94
N ASN A 420 -20.13 -8.99 -20.68
CA ASN A 420 -19.21 -10.01 -21.14
C ASN A 420 -18.30 -10.47 -20.00
N ALA A 421 -18.36 -11.76 -19.64
CA ALA A 421 -17.54 -12.34 -18.57
C ALA A 421 -16.03 -12.12 -18.76
N ARG A 422 -15.54 -12.05 -20.00
CA ARG A 422 -14.13 -11.82 -20.32
C ARG A 422 -13.67 -10.37 -20.12
N ARG A 423 -14.60 -9.44 -19.82
CA ARG A 423 -14.36 -8.00 -19.61
C ARG A 423 -14.82 -7.49 -18.26
N LYS A 424 -15.43 -8.37 -17.47
CA LYS A 424 -15.94 -7.97 -16.16
C LYS A 424 -14.81 -7.59 -15.22
N MET A 425 -15.02 -6.52 -14.50
CA MET A 425 -14.09 -6.01 -13.50
C MET A 425 -14.75 -6.03 -12.10
N MET A 426 -13.93 -6.04 -11.08
CA MET A 426 -14.37 -5.91 -9.68
C MET A 426 -13.40 -5.06 -8.87
N TYR A 427 -13.91 -4.50 -7.78
CA TYR A 427 -13.11 -3.74 -6.82
C TYR A 427 -12.65 -4.65 -5.69
N LEU A 428 -11.37 -4.55 -5.32
CA LEU A 428 -10.85 -5.16 -4.10
C LEU A 428 -10.04 -4.16 -3.28
N SER A 429 -9.91 -4.46 -1.99
CA SER A 429 -9.11 -3.69 -1.03
C SER A 429 -8.26 -4.65 -0.19
N GLY A 430 -7.01 -4.26 0.09
CA GLY A 430 -6.11 -5.05 0.92
C GLY A 430 -4.65 -4.79 0.60
N SER A 431 -3.76 -5.12 1.52
CA SER A 431 -2.33 -5.23 1.25
C SER A 431 -2.03 -6.30 0.19
N SER A 432 -2.93 -7.29 0.07
CA SER A 432 -2.90 -8.31 -0.99
C SER A 432 -3.15 -7.75 -2.39
N VAL A 433 -3.78 -6.58 -2.49
CA VAL A 433 -3.99 -5.83 -3.74
C VAL A 433 -2.81 -4.88 -4.02
N ALA A 434 -2.20 -4.35 -2.97
CA ALA A 434 -1.03 -3.48 -3.06
C ALA A 434 0.25 -4.25 -3.47
N SER A 435 0.42 -5.48 -2.99
CA SER A 435 1.60 -6.32 -3.26
C SER A 435 1.85 -6.56 -4.76
N PRO A 436 0.85 -6.92 -5.59
CA PRO A 436 1.07 -7.13 -7.02
C PRO A 436 1.42 -5.84 -7.78
N VAL A 437 1.05 -4.67 -7.27
CA VAL A 437 1.48 -3.38 -7.82
C VAL A 437 3.00 -3.23 -7.72
N VAL A 438 3.57 -3.62 -6.57
CA VAL A 438 5.03 -3.64 -6.34
C VAL A 438 5.71 -4.75 -7.15
N ALA A 439 5.05 -5.90 -7.32
CA ALA A 439 5.57 -6.98 -8.16
C ALA A 439 5.66 -6.54 -9.64
N GLY A 440 4.69 -5.81 -10.15
CA GLY A 440 4.76 -5.19 -11.48
C GLY A 440 5.88 -4.16 -11.58
N ALA A 441 6.04 -3.30 -10.57
CA ALA A 441 7.15 -2.34 -10.52
C ALA A 441 8.51 -3.06 -10.55
N ALA A 442 8.68 -4.12 -9.78
CA ALA A 442 9.90 -4.94 -9.80
C ALA A 442 10.18 -5.51 -11.20
N ALA A 443 9.15 -5.95 -11.93
CA ALA A 443 9.31 -6.43 -13.30
C ALA A 443 9.82 -5.34 -14.25
N LEU A 444 9.33 -4.10 -14.14
CA LEU A 444 9.84 -2.97 -14.93
C LEU A 444 11.30 -2.65 -14.62
N LEU A 445 11.71 -2.68 -13.35
CA LEU A 445 13.11 -2.47 -12.95
C LEU A 445 14.01 -3.55 -13.54
N ILE A 446 13.58 -4.81 -13.51
CA ILE A 446 14.33 -5.96 -14.03
C ILE A 446 14.44 -5.91 -15.56
N GLU A 447 13.37 -5.54 -16.27
CA GLU A 447 13.44 -5.30 -17.71
C GLU A 447 14.43 -4.18 -18.04
N ARG A 448 14.37 -3.08 -17.28
CA ARG A 448 15.26 -1.94 -17.50
C ARG A 448 16.74 -2.27 -17.27
N ASN A 449 17.05 -3.08 -16.28
CA ASN A 449 18.41 -3.59 -16.01
C ASN A 449 18.33 -5.04 -15.49
N PRO A 450 18.50 -6.05 -16.36
CA PRO A 450 18.37 -7.46 -15.99
C PRO A 450 19.37 -7.95 -14.93
N ASN A 451 20.42 -7.17 -14.66
CA ASN A 451 21.48 -7.53 -13.72
C ASN A 451 21.23 -7.02 -12.29
N VAL A 452 20.13 -6.29 -12.04
CA VAL A 452 19.77 -5.92 -10.66
C VAL A 452 19.40 -7.17 -9.85
N THR A 453 19.88 -7.19 -8.62
CA THR A 453 19.59 -8.27 -7.66
C THR A 453 18.25 -8.00 -6.93
N PRO A 454 17.65 -9.00 -6.28
CA PRO A 454 16.46 -8.77 -5.44
C PRO A 454 16.66 -7.67 -4.39
N ASN A 455 17.83 -7.62 -3.76
CA ASN A 455 18.16 -6.61 -2.76
C ASN A 455 18.27 -5.20 -3.38
N MET A 456 18.80 -5.08 -4.60
CA MET A 456 18.83 -3.80 -5.32
C MET A 456 17.43 -3.32 -5.66
N VAL A 457 16.58 -4.22 -6.18
CA VAL A 457 15.17 -3.88 -6.49
C VAL A 457 14.47 -3.37 -5.23
N LYS A 458 14.59 -4.09 -4.11
CA LYS A 458 14.03 -3.68 -2.82
C LYS A 458 14.55 -2.29 -2.41
N ALA A 459 15.87 -2.11 -2.36
CA ALA A 459 16.49 -0.86 -1.94
C ALA A 459 16.11 0.33 -2.85
N PHE A 460 15.98 0.13 -4.16
CA PHE A 460 15.61 1.21 -5.08
C PHE A 460 14.14 1.60 -4.94
N LEU A 461 13.25 0.64 -4.73
CA LEU A 461 11.85 0.91 -4.45
C LEU A 461 11.66 1.67 -3.13
N GLU A 462 12.39 1.29 -2.07
CA GLU A 462 12.39 1.99 -0.79
C GLU A 462 12.98 3.40 -0.91
N TYR A 463 14.18 3.52 -1.51
CA TYR A 463 14.91 4.79 -1.61
C TYR A 463 14.12 5.87 -2.36
N THR A 464 13.37 5.47 -3.37
CA THR A 464 12.60 6.39 -4.23
C THR A 464 11.16 6.61 -3.75
N ALA A 465 10.71 5.89 -2.74
CA ALA A 465 9.37 6.03 -2.18
C ALA A 465 9.11 7.46 -1.67
N GLN A 466 7.86 7.88 -1.71
CA GLN A 466 7.42 9.17 -1.17
C GLN A 466 6.96 8.99 0.28
N PRO A 467 7.62 9.58 1.28
CA PRO A 467 7.11 9.60 2.65
C PRO A 467 5.78 10.35 2.72
N LEU A 468 4.76 9.70 3.28
CA LEU A 468 3.46 10.32 3.54
C LEU A 468 3.49 11.04 4.89
N ARG A 469 2.99 12.27 4.92
CA ARG A 469 2.97 13.09 6.14
C ARG A 469 2.00 12.51 7.17
N GLY A 470 2.37 12.57 8.45
CA GLY A 470 1.54 12.10 9.56
C GLY A 470 1.61 10.60 9.82
N PHE A 471 2.46 9.85 9.11
CA PHE A 471 2.65 8.42 9.30
C PHE A 471 4.10 8.09 9.61
N ASN A 472 4.31 7.16 10.54
CA ASN A 472 5.64 6.70 10.93
C ASN A 472 6.11 5.50 10.07
N ASN A 473 7.37 5.11 10.20
CA ASN A 473 7.94 4.02 9.41
C ASN A 473 7.35 2.64 9.72
N LEU A 474 6.73 2.42 10.90
CA LEU A 474 6.00 1.17 11.19
C LEU A 474 4.66 1.08 10.44
N GLU A 475 4.14 2.20 9.95
CA GLU A 475 2.90 2.29 9.19
C GLU A 475 3.15 2.26 7.69
N GLN A 476 4.15 3.00 7.20
CA GLN A 476 4.41 3.22 5.78
C GLN A 476 5.72 2.61 5.25
N GLY A 477 6.59 2.11 6.13
CA GLY A 477 7.94 1.74 5.72
C GLY A 477 8.74 2.94 5.22
N ALA A 478 9.31 2.84 4.04
CA ALA A 478 10.00 3.94 3.37
C ALA A 478 9.05 4.98 2.74
N GLY A 479 7.76 4.64 2.59
CA GLY A 479 6.75 5.53 2.02
C GLY A 479 5.93 4.90 0.89
N LEU A 480 5.21 5.72 0.15
CA LEU A 480 4.37 5.32 -0.98
C LEU A 480 5.20 5.04 -2.24
N LEU A 481 4.94 3.92 -2.88
CA LEU A 481 5.60 3.45 -4.11
C LEU A 481 5.72 4.54 -5.17
N ASN A 482 6.92 4.69 -5.74
CA ASN A 482 7.22 5.60 -6.84
C ASN A 482 7.92 4.85 -7.98
N VAL A 483 7.15 4.33 -8.91
CA VAL A 483 7.67 3.52 -10.03
C VAL A 483 8.54 4.35 -10.96
N GLU A 484 8.15 5.61 -11.22
CA GLU A 484 8.93 6.53 -12.05
C GLU A 484 10.34 6.72 -11.48
N GLY A 485 10.44 7.09 -10.20
CA GLY A 485 11.73 7.30 -9.55
C GLY A 485 12.59 6.05 -9.53
N ALA A 486 11.99 4.89 -9.23
CA ALA A 486 12.70 3.61 -9.15
C ALA A 486 13.25 3.16 -10.51
N VAL A 487 12.49 3.29 -11.60
CA VAL A 487 12.95 2.96 -12.96
C VAL A 487 14.01 3.95 -13.42
N ARG A 488 13.84 5.24 -13.14
CA ARG A 488 14.83 6.29 -13.48
C ARG A 488 16.15 6.06 -12.75
N LEU A 489 16.13 5.70 -11.46
CA LEU A 489 17.31 5.32 -10.70
C LEU A 489 17.97 4.06 -11.31
N THR A 490 17.18 3.01 -11.56
CA THR A 490 17.66 1.76 -12.17
C THR A 490 18.30 2.00 -13.55
N SER A 491 17.82 2.98 -14.30
CA SER A 491 18.37 3.36 -15.60
C SER A 491 19.80 3.91 -15.53
N ALA A 492 20.16 4.49 -14.40
CA ALA A 492 21.51 5.02 -14.16
C ALA A 492 22.50 3.96 -13.64
N VAL A 493 22.00 2.78 -13.22
CA VAL A 493 22.83 1.71 -12.65
C VAL A 493 23.65 1.01 -13.73
N ARG A 494 24.91 0.68 -13.41
CA ARG A 494 25.80 -0.09 -14.27
C ARG A 494 25.24 -1.48 -14.57
N SER A 495 25.48 -1.98 -15.77
CA SER A 495 25.07 -3.33 -16.17
C SER A 495 25.95 -4.45 -15.58
N ASN A 496 27.17 -4.14 -15.16
CA ASN A 496 28.16 -5.10 -14.65
C ASN A 496 28.18 -5.19 -13.12
N VAL A 497 27.03 -5.03 -12.45
CA VAL A 497 26.94 -4.99 -10.97
C VAL A 497 27.52 -6.21 -10.27
N ALA A 498 27.45 -7.40 -10.90
CA ALA A 498 28.02 -8.63 -10.33
C ALA A 498 29.55 -8.59 -10.15
N ASN A 499 30.22 -7.68 -10.86
CA ASN A 499 31.69 -7.54 -10.85
C ASN A 499 32.15 -6.30 -10.07
N LEU A 500 31.23 -5.59 -9.41
CA LEU A 500 31.58 -4.40 -8.64
C LEU A 500 32.12 -4.81 -7.26
N THR A 501 33.18 -4.15 -6.84
CA THR A 501 33.67 -4.23 -5.46
C THR A 501 32.91 -3.25 -4.58
N LEU A 502 32.88 -3.54 -3.28
CA LEU A 502 32.27 -2.65 -2.30
C LEU A 502 32.86 -1.23 -2.38
N GLY A 503 31.98 -0.23 -2.32
CA GLY A 503 32.35 1.17 -2.47
C GLY A 503 32.61 1.64 -3.89
N ALA A 504 32.64 0.74 -4.89
CA ALA A 504 32.77 1.14 -6.29
C ALA A 504 31.59 1.99 -6.75
N PRO A 505 31.77 2.90 -7.73
CA PRO A 505 30.65 3.65 -8.29
C PRO A 505 29.57 2.71 -8.84
N LEU A 506 28.35 2.83 -8.33
CA LEU A 506 27.21 2.02 -8.75
C LEU A 506 26.58 2.56 -10.04
N LEU A 507 26.61 3.87 -10.20
CA LEU A 507 25.99 4.55 -11.34
C LEU A 507 26.95 4.76 -12.50
N THR A 508 26.40 4.85 -13.70
CA THR A 508 27.16 5.15 -14.94
C THR A 508 27.55 6.63 -15.06
N GLY A 509 26.91 7.51 -14.29
CA GLY A 509 27.09 8.96 -14.30
C GLY A 509 26.62 9.60 -12.99
N ALA A 510 26.24 10.86 -13.05
CA ALA A 510 25.65 11.55 -11.90
C ALA A 510 24.36 10.88 -11.43
N ALA A 511 24.08 10.96 -10.13
CA ALA A 511 22.81 10.50 -9.57
C ALA A 511 21.65 11.29 -10.20
N PRO A 512 20.52 10.62 -10.52
CA PRO A 512 19.36 11.31 -11.04
C PRO A 512 18.77 12.26 -9.99
N SER A 513 18.03 13.28 -10.43
CA SER A 513 17.30 14.17 -9.53
C SER A 513 16.38 13.35 -8.62
N GLN A 514 16.39 13.64 -7.33
CA GLN A 514 15.54 12.97 -6.33
C GLN A 514 14.14 13.62 -6.25
N LEU A 515 13.67 14.21 -7.33
CA LEU A 515 12.34 14.82 -7.47
C LEU A 515 11.55 14.06 -8.53
N THR A 516 10.36 13.60 -8.19
CA THR A 516 9.40 13.01 -9.13
C THR A 516 8.18 13.90 -9.24
N SER A 517 7.61 13.98 -10.44
CA SER A 517 6.33 14.66 -10.70
C SER A 517 5.32 13.68 -11.27
N ILE A 518 4.19 13.51 -10.58
CA ILE A 518 3.07 12.65 -10.95
C ILE A 518 1.80 13.49 -10.91
N ALA A 519 0.97 13.43 -11.95
CA ALA A 519 -0.29 14.16 -12.05
C ALA A 519 -0.15 15.67 -11.72
N GLY A 520 0.95 16.30 -12.13
CA GLY A 520 1.21 17.72 -11.87
C GLY A 520 1.71 18.04 -10.45
N GLN A 521 1.85 17.05 -9.59
CA GLN A 521 2.36 17.21 -8.22
C GLN A 521 3.79 16.70 -8.12
N SER A 522 4.68 17.50 -7.52
CA SER A 522 6.09 17.14 -7.34
C SER A 522 6.37 16.82 -5.88
N PHE A 523 7.16 15.77 -5.67
CA PHE A 523 7.61 15.34 -4.34
C PHE A 523 9.06 14.87 -4.38
N VAL A 524 9.72 14.96 -3.22
CA VAL A 524 11.09 14.49 -3.02
C VAL A 524 11.06 13.03 -2.58
N TRP A 525 12.04 12.23 -3.04
CA TRP A 525 12.22 10.85 -2.58
C TRP A 525 12.57 10.80 -1.09
N GLY A 526 12.16 9.73 -0.42
CA GLY A 526 12.51 9.51 0.99
C GLY A 526 14.01 9.34 1.23
N GLY A 527 14.76 8.87 0.23
CA GLY A 527 16.22 8.79 0.27
C GLY A 527 16.77 7.78 1.28
N GLY A 528 15.94 6.85 1.76
CA GLY A 528 16.34 5.87 2.76
C GLY A 528 15.94 4.44 2.40
N ILE A 529 16.57 3.47 3.06
CA ILE A 529 16.28 2.03 2.95
C ILE A 529 16.11 1.40 4.33
N ILE A 530 15.30 0.34 4.40
CA ILE A 530 15.07 -0.42 5.62
C ILE A 530 16.07 -1.56 5.74
N GLN A 531 16.78 -1.59 6.86
CA GLN A 531 17.68 -2.69 7.23
C GLN A 531 17.31 -3.24 8.61
N LYS A 532 16.50 -4.30 8.64
CA LYS A 532 15.98 -4.91 9.88
C LYS A 532 15.24 -3.90 10.76
N TRP A 533 15.93 -3.34 11.74
CA TRP A 533 15.40 -2.41 12.73
C TRP A 533 15.64 -0.96 12.36
N ASN A 534 16.39 -0.70 11.29
CA ASN A 534 16.94 0.60 10.97
C ASN A 534 16.38 1.15 9.66
N PHE A 535 16.11 2.44 9.62
CA PHE A 535 15.87 3.19 8.41
C PHE A 535 17.08 4.08 8.13
N VAL A 536 17.86 3.74 7.11
CA VAL A 536 19.16 4.35 6.80
C VAL A 536 19.01 5.28 5.61
N HIS A 537 19.47 6.51 5.76
CA HIS A 537 19.41 7.56 4.73
C HIS A 537 20.78 7.87 4.14
N GLY A 538 20.81 8.39 2.93
CA GLY A 538 21.99 9.00 2.33
C GLY A 538 22.21 8.67 0.86
N ASN A 539 22.84 9.60 0.14
CA ASN A 539 23.13 9.47 -1.29
C ASN A 539 24.07 8.30 -1.62
N GLU A 540 24.94 7.95 -0.68
CA GLU A 540 25.90 6.85 -0.87
C GLU A 540 25.21 5.48 -0.96
N LEU A 541 23.97 5.38 -0.46
CA LEU A 541 23.15 4.16 -0.58
C LEU A 541 22.86 3.79 -2.03
N VAL A 542 22.86 4.74 -2.96
CA VAL A 542 22.52 4.51 -4.36
C VAL A 542 23.60 4.94 -5.34
N THR A 543 24.65 5.63 -4.87
CA THR A 543 25.77 6.05 -5.72
C THR A 543 26.95 5.10 -5.65
N LYS A 544 27.09 4.35 -4.57
CA LYS A 544 28.15 3.35 -4.38
C LYS A 544 27.57 1.95 -4.23
N TYR A 545 28.27 0.96 -4.78
CA TYR A 545 27.88 -0.43 -4.60
C TYR A 545 28.06 -0.85 -3.14
N GLN A 546 26.96 -1.20 -2.51
CA GLN A 546 26.91 -1.60 -1.11
C GLN A 546 26.88 -3.13 -0.95
N GLY A 547 27.39 -3.64 0.20
CA GLY A 547 27.33 -5.06 0.52
C GLY A 547 25.92 -5.64 0.48
N VAL A 548 24.92 -4.86 0.84
CA VAL A 548 23.50 -5.23 0.81
C VAL A 548 22.97 -5.56 -0.60
N TYR A 549 23.65 -5.18 -1.67
CA TYR A 549 23.24 -5.43 -3.05
C TYR A 549 23.70 -6.78 -3.58
N GLY A 550 24.65 -7.44 -2.90
CA GLY A 550 25.18 -8.72 -3.33
C GLY A 550 24.15 -9.85 -3.22
N TRP A 551 24.35 -10.91 -4.00
CA TRP A 551 23.59 -12.15 -3.89
C TRP A 551 23.89 -12.83 -2.54
N GLY A 552 22.85 -13.33 -1.87
CA GLY A 552 23.00 -14.01 -0.59
C GLY A 552 23.26 -13.08 0.60
N VAL A 553 23.47 -11.79 0.36
CA VAL A 553 23.48 -10.79 1.41
C VAL A 553 22.05 -10.39 1.68
N MET A 554 21.50 -10.94 2.73
CA MET A 554 20.14 -10.61 3.14
C MET A 554 20.16 -9.26 3.82
N LEU A 555 19.26 -8.38 3.45
CA LEU A 555 18.96 -7.17 4.25
C LEU A 555 18.60 -7.55 5.71
N SER A 556 18.42 -8.86 5.95
CA SER A 556 17.97 -9.47 7.17
C SER A 556 19.04 -9.95 8.12
N ASP A 557 20.19 -10.43 7.64
CA ASP A 557 21.12 -11.19 8.49
C ASP A 557 22.14 -10.28 9.17
N GLY A 558 21.70 -9.17 9.83
CA GLY A 558 22.66 -8.27 10.44
C GLY A 558 23.89 -8.26 9.59
N VAL A 559 23.72 -7.83 8.33
CA VAL A 559 24.78 -7.91 7.36
C VAL A 559 26.01 -7.46 8.08
N THR A 560 26.90 -8.36 8.27
CA THR A 560 28.27 -8.02 8.45
C THR A 560 28.62 -7.17 7.22
N LEU A 561 28.50 -5.86 7.36
CA LEU A 561 29.15 -4.93 6.46
C LEU A 561 30.64 -5.12 6.65
N SER A 562 31.08 -6.40 6.58
CA SER A 562 32.37 -6.88 7.05
C SER A 562 33.55 -6.35 6.25
N SER A 563 33.28 -5.56 5.24
CA SER A 563 34.32 -4.86 4.47
C SER A 563 33.73 -3.73 3.65
N GLY A 564 32.46 -3.42 3.83
CA GLY A 564 31.77 -2.34 3.15
C GLY A 564 31.51 -1.17 4.09
N VAL A 565 31.58 -0.03 3.54
CA VAL A 565 31.24 1.21 4.19
C VAL A 565 29.82 1.54 3.80
N LEU A 566 28.89 1.50 4.74
CA LEU A 566 27.60 2.14 4.54
C LEU A 566 27.77 3.59 4.93
N LEU A 567 27.72 4.48 3.97
CA LEU A 567 27.81 5.91 4.20
C LEU A 567 26.40 6.49 4.16
N ALA A 568 25.88 6.86 5.32
CA ALA A 568 24.69 7.68 5.45
C ALA A 568 25.11 9.04 5.96
N ASP A 569 24.89 10.09 5.20
CA ASP A 569 25.13 11.50 5.60
C ASP A 569 26.43 11.77 6.37
N ARG A 570 27.59 11.38 5.80
CA ARG A 570 28.93 11.51 6.37
C ARG A 570 29.32 10.53 7.47
N THR A 571 28.54 9.52 7.75
CA THR A 571 28.89 8.53 8.74
C THR A 571 29.54 7.32 8.10
N LEU A 572 30.73 7.01 8.57
CA LEU A 572 31.51 5.86 8.15
C LEU A 572 31.21 4.70 9.09
N LEU A 573 30.57 3.65 8.58
CA LEU A 573 30.51 2.37 9.26
C LEU A 573 31.72 1.56 8.81
N THR A 574 32.75 1.46 9.65
CA THR A 574 33.98 0.74 9.31
C THR A 574 33.79 -0.77 9.34
N ALA A 575 34.57 -1.43 8.50
CA ALA A 575 34.65 -2.87 8.41
C ALA A 575 34.81 -3.54 9.77
N GLY A 576 33.94 -4.49 10.11
CA GLY A 576 34.16 -5.36 11.22
C GLY A 576 33.10 -5.34 12.29
N ALA A 577 31.94 -5.53 11.98
CA ALA A 577 30.80 -5.74 12.85
C ALA A 577 30.00 -4.49 13.13
N LEU A 578 28.82 -4.50 12.59
CA LEU A 578 27.70 -4.02 13.41
C LEU A 578 27.81 -4.86 14.69
N PRO A 579 27.97 -4.25 15.86
CA PRO A 579 27.94 -5.01 17.09
C PRO A 579 26.67 -5.85 17.06
N SER A 580 26.76 -7.09 17.52
CA SER A 580 25.61 -7.99 17.68
C SER A 580 24.52 -7.40 18.60
N SER A 581 24.78 -6.28 19.19
CA SER A 581 23.94 -5.44 20.02
C SER A 581 23.33 -4.21 19.30
N GLY A 582 23.49 -4.11 17.98
CA GLY A 582 22.66 -3.21 17.17
C GLY A 582 22.83 -1.71 17.36
N ALA A 583 24.01 -1.15 17.08
CA ALA A 583 24.18 0.30 17.00
C ALA A 583 24.13 0.79 15.56
N LEU A 584 23.36 1.82 15.29
CA LEU A 584 23.34 2.53 14.01
C LEU A 584 23.85 3.96 14.21
N LEU A 585 24.57 4.44 13.19
CA LEU A 585 25.10 5.78 13.18
C LEU A 585 24.38 6.63 12.15
N SER A 586 23.82 7.75 12.56
CA SER A 586 23.36 8.80 11.68
C SER A 586 23.83 10.17 12.17
N ASN A 587 24.08 11.11 11.26
CA ASN A 587 24.49 12.49 11.58
C ASN A 587 25.73 12.65 12.48
N GLY A 588 26.73 11.78 12.29
CA GLY A 588 28.03 11.92 12.96
C GLY A 588 28.09 11.54 14.43
N THR A 589 27.10 10.86 14.95
CA THR A 589 27.05 10.41 16.33
C THR A 589 27.38 8.92 16.43
N THR A 590 28.32 8.57 17.28
CA THR A 590 28.70 7.17 17.54
C THR A 590 27.87 6.61 18.67
N LEU A 591 27.31 5.43 18.48
CA LEU A 591 26.53 4.71 19.45
C LEU A 591 27.13 3.33 19.68
N SER A 592 27.28 2.96 20.93
CA SER A 592 27.78 1.66 21.34
C SER A 592 26.82 0.98 22.30
N ASP A 593 26.77 -0.34 22.21
CA ASP A 593 26.10 -1.25 23.15
C ASP A 593 24.59 -1.11 23.28
N GLY A 594 23.85 -1.44 22.23
CA GLY A 594 22.43 -1.75 22.33
C GLY A 594 21.47 -0.58 22.29
N ALA A 595 21.90 0.60 21.90
CA ALA A 595 21.02 1.73 21.70
C ALA A 595 20.83 2.05 20.22
N LEU A 596 19.59 2.23 19.84
CA LEU A 596 19.20 2.59 18.48
C LEU A 596 18.69 4.03 18.49
N PHE A 597 19.25 4.90 17.65
CA PHE A 597 18.74 6.24 17.46
C PHE A 597 18.16 6.38 16.06
N MET A 598 16.89 6.73 16.01
CA MET A 598 16.23 7.16 14.79
C MET A 598 15.44 8.43 15.09
N GLU A 599 15.47 9.37 14.19
CA GLU A 599 14.56 10.51 14.24
C GLU A 599 13.12 9.97 14.20
N GLY A 600 12.49 9.83 15.38
CA GLY A 600 11.10 9.48 15.56
C GLY A 600 10.74 8.14 16.19
N VAL A 601 11.52 7.06 16.15
CA VAL A 601 11.13 5.74 16.71
C VAL A 601 12.33 4.98 17.24
N ILE A 602 12.23 4.45 18.45
CA ILE A 602 13.24 3.56 19.05
C ILE A 602 12.66 2.19 19.30
N LEU A 603 13.42 1.16 18.94
CA LEU A 603 13.16 -0.23 19.26
C LEU A 603 14.34 -0.78 20.05
N SER A 604 14.18 -1.16 21.31
CA SER A 604 15.28 -1.71 22.09
C SER A 604 14.85 -2.78 23.09
N ASP A 605 15.78 -3.70 23.36
CA ASP A 605 15.69 -4.72 24.41
C ASP A 605 16.12 -4.20 25.80
N GLY A 606 16.26 -2.91 26.03
CA GLY A 606 16.62 -2.54 27.37
C GLY A 606 17.05 -1.13 27.70
N ALA A 607 17.24 -0.22 26.80
CA ALA A 607 17.52 1.18 27.15
C ALA A 607 17.09 2.15 26.07
N MET A 608 16.55 3.28 26.48
CA MET A 608 15.84 4.21 25.63
C MET A 608 16.43 5.61 25.66
N LEU A 609 16.56 6.22 24.48
CA LEU A 609 16.70 7.66 24.33
C LEU A 609 15.93 8.09 23.08
N ALA A 610 14.96 8.97 23.21
CA ALA A 610 14.08 9.36 22.12
C ALA A 610 13.67 10.82 22.13
N ASP A 611 13.62 11.40 20.93
CA ASP A 611 12.62 12.39 20.53
C ASP A 611 11.56 11.65 19.69
N GLY A 612 10.59 10.99 20.33
CA GLY A 612 9.54 10.24 19.63
C GLY A 612 8.98 9.04 20.39
N VAL A 613 8.36 8.10 19.69
CA VAL A 613 7.71 6.94 20.30
C VAL A 613 8.75 5.90 20.70
N VAL A 614 8.72 5.51 21.94
CA VAL A 614 9.58 4.49 22.53
C VAL A 614 8.82 3.17 22.62
N LEU A 615 9.36 2.11 22.02
CA LEU A 615 8.86 0.76 22.16
C LEU A 615 9.90 -0.07 22.93
N SER A 616 9.58 -0.42 24.18
CA SER A 616 10.39 -1.32 25.00
C SER A 616 9.66 -2.65 25.22
N ASP A 617 10.37 -3.68 25.74
CA ASP A 617 9.76 -4.94 26.17
C ASP A 617 8.62 -4.78 27.19
N GLY A 618 8.40 -3.61 27.71
CA GLY A 618 7.31 -3.27 28.64
C GLY A 618 6.10 -2.63 28.00
N VAL A 619 6.12 -2.33 26.73
CA VAL A 619 4.92 -1.86 26.02
C VAL A 619 4.15 -3.09 25.54
N ILE A 620 3.01 -3.31 26.15
CA ILE A 620 2.07 -4.36 25.76
C ILE A 620 1.46 -3.96 24.43
N LEU A 621 2.02 -4.48 23.34
CA LEU A 621 1.24 -4.64 22.14
C LEU A 621 0.39 -5.90 22.37
N SER A 622 -0.88 -5.69 22.71
CA SER A 622 -1.79 -6.76 23.08
C SER A 622 -1.76 -7.90 22.07
N ASP A 623 -1.85 -9.12 22.57
CA ASP A 623 -2.12 -10.33 21.78
C ASP A 623 -3.50 -10.23 21.12
N CYS A 624 -3.63 -9.36 20.13
CA CYS A 624 -4.86 -9.23 19.37
C CYS A 624 -4.94 -10.40 18.40
N VAL A 625 -5.57 -11.47 18.82
CA VAL A 625 -6.02 -12.54 17.93
C VAL A 625 -7.14 -11.96 17.08
N LEU A 626 -6.81 -11.51 15.88
CA LEU A 626 -7.82 -11.06 14.93
C LEU A 626 -8.47 -12.28 14.28
N PRO A 627 -9.81 -12.36 14.27
CA PRO A 627 -10.48 -13.44 13.57
C PRO A 627 -10.19 -13.39 12.05
N PRO A 628 -10.13 -14.55 11.38
CA PRO A 628 -9.83 -14.64 9.94
C PRO A 628 -10.76 -13.80 9.04
N THR A 629 -11.91 -13.39 9.53
CA THR A 629 -12.90 -12.59 8.81
C THR A 629 -12.50 -11.13 8.56
N THR A 630 -11.51 -10.58 9.29
CA THR A 630 -11.09 -9.18 9.11
C THR A 630 -10.41 -8.94 7.76
N GLY A 631 -9.67 -9.92 7.25
CA GLY A 631 -9.05 -9.83 5.92
C GLY A 631 -10.07 -9.78 4.80
N GLN A 632 -11.14 -10.59 4.88
CA GLN A 632 -12.21 -10.59 3.88
C GLN A 632 -13.06 -9.32 3.95
N GLY A 633 -13.30 -8.79 5.14
CA GLY A 633 -13.97 -7.51 5.30
C GLY A 633 -13.23 -6.36 4.61
N ALA A 634 -11.90 -6.28 4.77
CA ALA A 634 -11.07 -5.28 4.09
C ALA A 634 -11.07 -5.45 2.56
N LEU A 635 -11.04 -6.71 2.06
CA LEU A 635 -11.15 -7.00 0.64
C LEU A 635 -12.46 -6.52 0.02
N ALA A 636 -13.56 -6.63 0.77
CA ALA A 636 -14.91 -6.31 0.29
C ALA A 636 -15.23 -4.81 0.39
N THR A 637 -14.89 -4.17 1.49
CA THR A 637 -15.35 -2.80 1.78
C THR A 637 -14.28 -1.73 1.57
N GLY A 638 -13.02 -2.03 1.84
CA GLY A 638 -11.95 -1.03 1.87
C GLY A 638 -12.24 0.11 2.86
N ASP A 639 -11.56 1.21 2.72
CA ASP A 639 -11.83 2.44 3.44
C ASP A 639 -12.83 3.31 2.70
N THR A 640 -13.87 3.75 3.41
CA THR A 640 -14.93 4.61 2.85
C THR A 640 -14.81 6.08 3.25
N GLY A 641 -13.97 6.41 4.20
CA GLY A 641 -13.84 7.74 4.79
C GLY A 641 -12.41 8.16 5.06
N GLY A 642 -12.26 9.35 5.59
CA GLY A 642 -11.00 10.03 5.81
C GLY A 642 -9.99 9.27 6.68
N CYS A 643 -8.80 9.79 6.68
CA CYS A 643 -7.63 9.33 7.41
C CYS A 643 -7.94 9.09 8.90
N MET A 644 -7.36 8.05 9.47
CA MET A 644 -7.20 8.01 10.92
C MET A 644 -6.30 9.19 11.32
N THR A 645 -6.82 10.08 12.15
CA THR A 645 -5.98 11.13 12.77
C THR A 645 -4.85 10.48 13.56
N PRO A 646 -3.64 11.07 13.53
CA PRO A 646 -2.47 10.53 14.23
C PRO A 646 -2.71 10.36 15.72
#